data_d9b8ae980045a6647d0826e211a1a108
#
_entry.id   d9b8ae980045a6647d0826e211a1a108
#
_cell.length_a   1.000
_cell.length_b   1.000
_cell.length_c   1.000
_cell.angle_alpha   90.00
_cell.angle_beta   90.00
_cell.angle_gamma   90.00
#
_symmetry.space_group_name_H-M   'P 1'
#
loop_
_entity.id
_entity.type
_entity.pdbx_description
1 polymer ?
#
loop_
_entity_poly.entity_id
_entity_poly.type
_entity_poly.pdbx_seq_one_letter_code
_entity_poly.pdbx_strand_id
1 'polypeptide(L)'
;MSNSPIDSPPHTGTVSAFPVRSRLLLVDDEPLILEGLSRLLGARNYDVVTADGGRAALVAIGKQQFDVILLDLGMPDLNGNEVLRFIADRNIDTPVIVVSGESAIDAAIRALRGGATDFVRKPYEPEELLRRIDNTLTQRRLERENNHILQRLQQSEKWHRFLVNSSPDFIYTLDVDGRFSFVNDRVESLLGYRREELLGQHYSLVVHEDDIARAEHIFTERRAGDRSARNTEIRLKCNPGMRRPRLMNGLCKAVELTATGMYDEKASAFEQRFIGSYGVAKDVTERKQAEETVHYQAYHDLLTGLPNRALFRDHLGLMLAQAKRNQQPLAVLSLDLDHFKVINDSLGHTVGDELLLVVSARLRQCLREGDTLARLGGDEFAVLLPTLLSRSDVEHISRKITQVLSKPVHVKGHEVYISVSIGACVAPEDGDLIDSLIRQAEIAMYQAKSLGRSRLQFWESGMQAPYSERMQIEADLRRALVRSEFVLFYQPQVDALSGEVRGFEALLRWWHPQRGLLTPGDFIPVAEESGVIVPIGDWVLSQTCAQIAAWRKAGLPAVRLSVNISARQLETPDFVENVMRALQVYSLDGNQLELEITESLLMRDFEANAIKLGRLSAAGIRLAIDDFGTGYSSFKYLSRFPIHTLKIDQSFIQELDREENVSIVNAMVAMGRGMHLNVVAEGVESEAQLLRLQQMQCHEIQGYYYSPPVSAHEASELLRQCMRGFTHLDNLATG
;
A
#
# COMPACT_ATOMS: atom_id res chain seq x y z
N MET A 1 -17.05 21.36 -8.70
CA MET A 1 -18.34 22.07 -8.59
C MET A 1 -18.44 22.67 -7.21
N SER A 2 -18.85 23.90 -7.12
CA SER A 2 -19.02 24.83 -6.00
C SER A 2 -17.74 25.59 -5.57
N ASN A 3 -17.50 26.68 -6.30
CA ASN A 3 -16.73 27.84 -5.85
C ASN A 3 -17.54 28.60 -4.79
N SER A 4 -16.95 28.80 -3.62
CA SER A 4 -17.36 29.84 -2.70
C SER A 4 -16.34 30.98 -2.77
N PRO A 5 -16.77 32.24 -2.84
CA PRO A 5 -15.86 33.37 -3.01
C PRO A 5 -15.18 33.71 -1.70
N ILE A 6 -13.87 33.96 -1.80
CA ILE A 6 -13.02 34.48 -0.73
C ILE A 6 -13.47 35.93 -0.46
N ASP A 7 -13.87 36.17 0.77
CA ASP A 7 -14.21 37.48 1.31
C ASP A 7 -13.04 38.46 1.12
N SER A 8 -13.35 39.57 0.46
CA SER A 8 -12.46 40.71 0.34
C SER A 8 -12.28 41.40 1.70
N PRO A 9 -11.10 41.97 2.01
CA PRO A 9 -10.89 42.69 3.25
C PRO A 9 -11.80 43.92 3.33
N PRO A 10 -12.23 44.33 4.52
CA PRO A 10 -13.19 45.41 4.69
C PRO A 10 -12.63 46.74 4.16
N HIS A 11 -13.41 47.34 3.31
CA HIS A 11 -13.18 48.68 2.81
C HIS A 11 -12.88 49.65 3.98
N THR A 12 -11.82 50.42 3.82
CA THR A 12 -11.51 51.59 4.62
C THR A 12 -12.74 52.50 4.64
N GLY A 13 -13.38 52.54 5.80
CA GLY A 13 -14.44 53.51 6.06
C GLY A 13 -13.84 54.91 5.95
N THR A 14 -14.33 55.65 4.99
CA THR A 14 -14.20 57.11 4.92
C THR A 14 -14.77 57.69 6.20
N VAL A 15 -13.88 58.02 7.14
CA VAL A 15 -14.27 58.84 8.30
C VAL A 15 -14.68 60.20 7.73
N SER A 16 -15.97 60.46 7.82
CA SER A 16 -16.53 61.81 7.58
C SER A 16 -15.82 62.80 8.53
N ALA A 17 -14.93 63.60 7.98
CA ALA A 17 -14.23 64.63 8.70
C ALA A 17 -15.15 65.86 8.86
N PHE A 18 -16.08 65.80 9.80
CA PHE A 18 -16.49 67.03 10.44
C PHE A 18 -15.33 67.40 11.38
N PRO A 19 -14.86 68.69 11.38
CA PRO A 19 -13.81 69.07 12.26
C PRO A 19 -14.34 68.97 13.69
N VAL A 20 -13.79 67.96 14.45
CA VAL A 20 -14.08 67.81 15.87
C VAL A 20 -13.60 69.09 16.53
N ARG A 21 -14.54 69.90 17.05
CA ARG A 21 -14.19 71.13 17.79
C ARG A 21 -13.36 70.76 18.98
N SER A 22 -12.17 71.38 19.11
CA SER A 22 -11.35 71.16 20.33
C SER A 22 -12.11 71.67 21.53
N ARG A 23 -12.16 70.80 22.55
CA ARG A 23 -12.89 71.05 23.79
C ARG A 23 -11.97 71.65 24.82
N LEU A 24 -12.34 72.86 25.28
CA LEU A 24 -11.59 73.62 26.25
C LEU A 24 -12.33 73.65 27.57
N LEU A 25 -11.60 73.51 28.69
CA LEU A 25 -12.12 73.84 30.03
C LEU A 25 -11.57 75.18 30.42
N LEU A 26 -12.46 76.12 30.70
CA LEU A 26 -12.13 77.44 31.22
C LEU A 26 -12.49 77.53 32.71
N VAL A 27 -11.49 77.76 33.53
CA VAL A 27 -11.63 77.83 35.00
C VAL A 27 -11.20 79.17 35.51
N ASP A 28 -12.15 79.93 36.10
CA ASP A 28 -11.95 81.25 36.63
C ASP A 28 -13.08 81.52 37.68
N ASP A 29 -12.84 82.24 38.77
CA ASP A 29 -13.86 82.57 39.77
C ASP A 29 -14.66 83.84 39.41
N GLU A 30 -14.23 84.60 38.44
CA GLU A 30 -14.91 85.80 37.96
C GLU A 30 -15.91 85.47 36.84
N PRO A 31 -17.25 85.58 37.09
CA PRO A 31 -18.27 85.25 36.04
C PRO A 31 -18.16 86.04 34.76
N LEU A 32 -17.74 87.33 34.87
CA LEU A 32 -17.57 88.19 33.69
C LEU A 32 -16.42 87.73 32.79
N ILE A 33 -15.34 87.24 33.38
CA ILE A 33 -14.23 86.68 32.58
C ILE A 33 -14.63 85.33 31.94
N LEU A 34 -15.33 84.48 32.63
CA LEU A 34 -15.87 83.22 32.07
C LEU A 34 -16.80 83.49 30.90
N GLU A 35 -17.74 84.41 31.03
CA GLU A 35 -18.67 84.76 29.97
C GLU A 35 -17.96 85.36 28.74
N GLY A 36 -17.03 86.32 29.01
CA GLY A 36 -16.29 87.02 27.94
C GLY A 36 -15.39 86.02 27.16
N LEU A 37 -14.62 85.22 27.83
CA LEU A 37 -13.73 84.23 27.21
C LEU A 37 -14.50 83.08 26.53
N SER A 38 -15.59 82.63 27.15
CA SER A 38 -16.46 81.67 26.51
C SER A 38 -17.04 82.12 25.19
N ARG A 39 -17.47 83.34 25.09
CA ARG A 39 -17.96 83.99 23.83
C ARG A 39 -16.81 84.08 22.82
N LEU A 40 -15.65 84.54 23.24
CA LEU A 40 -14.47 84.69 22.36
C LEU A 40 -14.02 83.39 21.78
N LEU A 41 -13.85 82.37 22.62
CA LEU A 41 -13.38 81.01 22.23
C LEU A 41 -14.48 80.32 21.39
N GLY A 42 -15.75 80.43 21.77
CA GLY A 42 -16.88 79.90 21.00
C GLY A 42 -16.97 80.48 19.60
N ALA A 43 -16.71 81.79 19.41
CA ALA A 43 -16.65 82.49 18.10
C ALA A 43 -15.46 81.91 17.23
N ARG A 44 -14.44 81.33 17.83
CA ARG A 44 -13.30 80.70 17.16
C ARG A 44 -13.48 79.19 16.99
N ASN A 45 -14.70 78.71 17.14
CA ASN A 45 -15.09 77.31 16.91
C ASN A 45 -14.57 76.29 17.91
N TYR A 46 -14.22 76.73 19.16
CA TYR A 46 -13.94 75.84 20.27
C TYR A 46 -15.23 75.46 21.03
N ASP A 47 -15.27 74.22 21.53
CA ASP A 47 -16.30 73.72 22.47
C ASP A 47 -15.84 74.07 23.89
N VAL A 48 -16.46 75.08 24.53
CA VAL A 48 -16.00 75.64 25.78
C VAL A 48 -16.92 75.21 26.92
N VAL A 49 -16.31 74.56 27.92
CA VAL A 49 -16.94 74.26 29.20
C VAL A 49 -16.37 75.20 30.23
N THR A 50 -17.22 75.83 31.03
CA THR A 50 -16.79 76.73 32.09
C THR A 50 -16.92 76.12 33.47
N ALA A 51 -15.98 76.42 34.36
CA ALA A 51 -16.00 76.08 35.77
C ALA A 51 -15.73 77.36 36.61
N ASP A 52 -16.59 77.67 37.52
CA ASP A 52 -16.59 78.89 38.34
C ASP A 52 -15.70 78.79 39.60
N GLY A 53 -14.79 77.80 39.62
CA GLY A 53 -13.82 77.60 40.71
C GLY A 53 -13.14 76.25 40.57
N GLY A 54 -12.15 76.06 41.44
CA GLY A 54 -11.32 74.83 41.36
C GLY A 54 -12.07 73.52 41.66
N ARG A 55 -13.05 73.58 42.58
CA ARG A 55 -13.90 72.39 42.81
C ARG A 55 -14.76 72.02 41.62
N ALA A 56 -15.33 72.99 40.96
CA ALA A 56 -16.11 72.80 39.75
C ALA A 56 -15.23 72.24 38.59
N ALA A 57 -13.98 72.75 38.50
CA ALA A 57 -12.99 72.26 37.56
C ALA A 57 -12.66 70.78 37.77
N LEU A 58 -12.42 70.33 39.03
CA LEU A 58 -12.15 68.93 39.31
C LEU A 58 -13.32 68.02 38.97
N VAL A 59 -14.56 68.47 39.17
CA VAL A 59 -15.76 67.73 38.75
C VAL A 59 -15.86 67.62 37.23
N ALA A 60 -15.55 68.69 36.52
CA ALA A 60 -15.56 68.71 35.05
C ALA A 60 -14.49 67.79 34.45
N ILE A 61 -13.24 67.83 34.99
CA ILE A 61 -12.12 67.00 34.55
C ILE A 61 -12.41 65.48 34.81
N GLY A 62 -13.13 65.19 35.93
CA GLY A 62 -13.54 63.83 36.23
C GLY A 62 -14.66 63.25 35.35
N LYS A 63 -15.46 64.12 34.73
CA LYS A 63 -16.62 63.72 33.90
C LYS A 63 -16.33 63.60 32.40
N GLN A 64 -15.41 64.40 31.88
CA GLN A 64 -15.11 64.44 30.44
C GLN A 64 -13.66 64.84 30.15
N GLN A 65 -13.20 64.58 28.98
CA GLN A 65 -11.85 64.90 28.53
C GLN A 65 -11.83 66.26 27.82
N PHE A 66 -10.75 66.96 28.02
CA PHE A 66 -10.50 68.28 27.42
C PHE A 66 -9.22 68.26 26.58
N ASP A 67 -9.17 69.04 25.51
CA ASP A 67 -7.95 69.17 24.72
C ASP A 67 -6.98 70.19 25.31
N VAL A 68 -7.49 71.22 26.00
CA VAL A 68 -6.71 72.21 26.80
C VAL A 68 -7.55 72.67 27.96
N ILE A 69 -6.91 72.93 29.09
CA ILE A 69 -7.51 73.56 30.25
C ILE A 69 -6.89 74.95 30.43
N LEU A 70 -7.72 75.96 30.50
CA LEU A 70 -7.33 77.32 30.90
C LEU A 70 -7.67 77.46 32.39
N LEU A 71 -6.66 77.72 33.20
CA LEU A 71 -6.81 77.66 34.63
C LEU A 71 -6.34 78.91 35.31
N ASP A 72 -7.23 79.63 36.01
CA ASP A 72 -6.81 80.68 36.92
C ASP A 72 -6.22 80.10 38.24
N LEU A 73 -5.22 80.78 38.78
CA LEU A 73 -4.59 80.41 40.06
C LEU A 73 -5.27 81.01 41.25
N GLY A 74 -5.89 82.20 41.10
CA GLY A 74 -6.36 83.07 42.22
C GLY A 74 -7.75 82.76 42.72
N MET A 75 -8.25 81.59 42.71
CA MET A 75 -9.60 81.19 43.05
C MET A 75 -9.80 80.97 44.57
N PRO A 76 -10.92 81.45 45.17
CA PRO A 76 -11.15 81.40 46.60
C PRO A 76 -11.60 80.08 47.20
N ASP A 77 -12.20 79.18 46.38
CA ASP A 77 -12.75 77.90 46.83
C ASP A 77 -11.71 76.75 46.83
N LEU A 78 -10.87 76.67 45.80
CA LEU A 78 -9.76 75.73 45.63
C LEU A 78 -8.72 76.43 44.76
N ASN A 79 -7.48 76.56 45.25
CA ASN A 79 -6.43 77.21 44.48
C ASN A 79 -6.05 76.50 43.24
N GLY A 80 -5.82 77.20 42.13
CA GLY A 80 -5.46 76.60 40.83
C GLY A 80 -4.20 75.70 40.90
N ASN A 81 -3.26 75.93 41.79
CA ASN A 81 -2.11 75.02 42.02
C ASN A 81 -2.53 73.66 42.56
N GLU A 82 -3.63 73.55 43.29
CA GLU A 82 -4.17 72.31 43.81
C GLU A 82 -4.86 71.53 42.65
N VAL A 83 -5.51 72.25 41.70
CA VAL A 83 -6.05 71.67 40.50
C VAL A 83 -4.91 71.10 39.59
N LEU A 84 -3.80 71.86 39.47
CA LEU A 84 -2.60 71.36 38.73
C LEU A 84 -2.04 70.10 39.32
N ARG A 85 -1.88 70.06 40.71
CA ARG A 85 -1.40 68.86 41.43
C ARG A 85 -2.36 67.68 41.12
N PHE A 86 -3.63 67.90 41.24
CA PHE A 86 -4.62 66.83 40.94
C PHE A 86 -4.48 66.25 39.53
N ILE A 87 -4.26 67.09 38.52
CA ILE A 87 -4.02 66.70 37.16
C ILE A 87 -2.73 65.88 37.04
N ALA A 88 -1.65 66.34 37.67
CA ALA A 88 -0.35 65.69 37.68
C ALA A 88 -0.38 64.34 38.43
N ASP A 89 -0.94 64.29 39.66
CA ASP A 89 -1.02 63.10 40.48
C ASP A 89 -1.86 61.98 39.84
N ARG A 90 -2.81 62.34 39.02
CA ARG A 90 -3.66 61.42 38.27
C ARG A 90 -3.19 61.10 36.86
N ASN A 91 -2.01 61.61 36.49
CA ASN A 91 -1.46 61.44 35.13
C ASN A 91 -2.48 61.81 34.00
N ILE A 92 -3.26 62.86 34.21
CA ILE A 92 -4.21 63.30 33.22
C ILE A 92 -3.47 64.06 32.11
N ASP A 93 -3.44 63.42 30.95
CA ASP A 93 -2.70 63.92 29.77
C ASP A 93 -3.45 65.10 29.06
N THR A 94 -3.84 66.13 29.80
CA THR A 94 -4.46 67.31 29.25
C THR A 94 -3.58 68.51 29.52
N PRO A 95 -3.12 69.26 28.49
CA PRO A 95 -2.29 70.41 28.69
C PRO A 95 -3.07 71.53 29.40
N VAL A 96 -2.40 72.12 30.36
CA VAL A 96 -2.97 73.21 31.16
C VAL A 96 -2.24 74.51 30.86
N ILE A 97 -2.96 75.53 30.43
CA ILE A 97 -2.47 76.91 30.28
C ILE A 97 -2.94 77.65 31.51
N VAL A 98 -2.03 78.07 32.29
CA VAL A 98 -2.34 78.91 33.50
C VAL A 98 -2.53 80.36 33.12
N VAL A 99 -3.59 80.97 33.64
CA VAL A 99 -3.89 82.39 33.43
C VAL A 99 -3.92 83.00 34.81
N SER A 100 -3.04 84.01 35.14
CA SER A 100 -2.94 84.55 36.48
C SER A 100 -2.62 86.05 36.50
N GLY A 101 -3.13 86.76 37.54
CA GLY A 101 -2.88 88.16 37.76
C GLY A 101 -1.65 88.48 38.65
N GLU A 102 -0.99 87.44 39.19
CA GLU A 102 0.23 87.63 40.00
C GLU A 102 1.38 88.17 39.13
N SER A 103 2.03 89.22 39.61
CA SER A 103 3.01 89.99 38.86
C SER A 103 4.46 89.46 38.94
N ALA A 104 4.68 88.31 39.51
CA ALA A 104 6.02 87.81 39.74
C ALA A 104 6.36 86.63 38.72
N ILE A 105 7.55 86.70 38.14
CA ILE A 105 8.13 85.63 37.32
C ILE A 105 8.11 84.30 38.09
N ASP A 106 8.23 84.35 39.37
CA ASP A 106 8.18 83.17 40.28
C ASP A 106 6.83 82.42 40.23
N ALA A 107 5.71 83.11 39.96
CA ALA A 107 4.40 82.46 39.86
C ALA A 107 4.33 81.64 38.58
N ALA A 108 4.85 82.16 37.46
CA ALA A 108 4.93 81.43 36.19
C ALA A 108 5.83 80.20 36.31
N ILE A 109 7.01 80.36 37.01
CA ILE A 109 7.93 79.25 37.21
C ILE A 109 7.28 78.18 38.13
N ARG A 110 6.55 78.56 39.15
CA ARG A 110 5.81 77.64 40.02
C ARG A 110 4.73 76.87 39.25
N ALA A 111 3.96 77.54 38.41
CA ALA A 111 2.94 76.93 37.62
C ALA A 111 3.52 75.89 36.59
N LEU A 112 4.58 76.27 35.88
CA LEU A 112 5.28 75.35 34.94
C LEU A 112 5.91 74.17 35.66
N ARG A 113 6.55 74.36 36.82
CA ARG A 113 7.05 73.27 37.68
C ARG A 113 5.93 72.41 38.28
N GLY A 114 4.73 72.97 38.45
CA GLY A 114 3.54 72.28 38.91
C GLY A 114 2.85 71.45 37.81
N GLY A 115 3.34 71.42 36.56
CA GLY A 115 2.80 70.64 35.46
C GLY A 115 1.96 71.49 34.47
N ALA A 116 1.94 72.80 34.54
CA ALA A 116 1.33 73.64 33.49
C ALA A 116 2.16 73.55 32.22
N THR A 117 1.47 73.52 31.06
CA THR A 117 2.10 73.48 29.73
C THR A 117 2.56 74.87 29.30
N ASP A 118 1.78 75.88 29.68
CA ASP A 118 2.08 77.27 29.38
C ASP A 118 1.44 78.22 30.39
N PHE A 119 1.81 79.49 30.34
CA PHE A 119 1.37 80.51 31.27
C PHE A 119 1.02 81.83 30.55
N VAL A 120 -0.09 82.47 30.93
CA VAL A 120 -0.52 83.78 30.41
C VAL A 120 -0.80 84.75 31.58
N ARG A 121 -0.26 85.95 31.48
CA ARG A 121 -0.42 86.93 32.57
C ARG A 121 -1.62 87.83 32.28
N LYS A 122 -2.47 88.05 33.32
CA LYS A 122 -3.53 89.08 33.31
C LYS A 122 -2.92 90.46 33.62
N PRO A 123 -3.32 91.60 32.94
CA PRO A 123 -4.19 91.63 31.77
C PRO A 123 -3.41 91.11 30.53
N TYR A 124 -4.08 90.35 29.69
CA TYR A 124 -3.56 89.87 28.42
C TYR A 124 -4.41 90.34 27.24
N GLU A 125 -3.79 90.44 26.07
CA GLU A 125 -4.51 90.59 24.86
C GLU A 125 -5.17 89.27 24.38
N PRO A 126 -6.43 89.31 23.92
CA PRO A 126 -7.14 88.14 23.47
C PRO A 126 -6.35 87.28 22.43
N GLU A 127 -5.61 87.97 21.54
CA GLU A 127 -4.81 87.32 20.50
C GLU A 127 -3.62 86.50 21.06
N GLU A 128 -3.03 86.92 22.18
CA GLU A 128 -1.96 86.24 22.83
C GLU A 128 -2.46 84.89 23.41
N LEU A 129 -3.60 84.89 24.10
CA LEU A 129 -4.22 83.71 24.66
C LEU A 129 -4.58 82.72 23.56
N LEU A 130 -5.22 83.20 22.48
CA LEU A 130 -5.57 82.36 21.32
C LEU A 130 -4.34 81.69 20.69
N ARG A 131 -3.29 82.45 20.50
CA ARG A 131 -2.05 81.90 19.91
C ARG A 131 -1.44 80.82 20.80
N ARG A 132 -1.49 80.97 22.13
CA ARG A 132 -1.00 79.93 23.04
C ARG A 132 -1.84 78.66 23.01
N ILE A 133 -3.16 78.79 22.96
CA ILE A 133 -4.08 77.65 22.80
C ILE A 133 -3.79 76.93 21.51
N ASP A 134 -3.68 77.64 20.37
CA ASP A 134 -3.43 77.06 19.04
C ASP A 134 -2.07 76.33 18.99
N ASN A 135 -1.03 76.96 19.55
CA ASN A 135 0.31 76.32 19.66
C ASN A 135 0.25 75.03 20.47
N THR A 136 -0.41 75.04 21.61
CA THR A 136 -0.53 73.88 22.53
C THR A 136 -1.32 72.75 21.83
N LEU A 137 -2.40 73.07 21.17
CA LEU A 137 -3.22 72.11 20.40
C LEU A 137 -2.43 71.51 19.24
N THR A 138 -1.68 72.34 18.49
CA THR A 138 -0.89 71.93 17.33
C THR A 138 0.25 70.99 17.75
N GLN A 139 0.97 71.36 18.81
CA GLN A 139 2.05 70.51 19.32
C GLN A 139 1.50 69.14 19.72
N ARG A 140 0.40 69.11 20.45
CA ARG A 140 -0.21 67.85 20.91
C ARG A 140 -0.70 66.99 19.74
N ARG A 141 -1.22 67.61 18.70
CA ARG A 141 -1.63 66.89 17.46
C ARG A 141 -0.43 66.24 16.79
N LEU A 142 0.69 66.91 16.63
CA LEU A 142 1.90 66.39 16.00
C LEU A 142 2.51 65.25 16.85
N GLU A 143 2.51 65.35 18.19
CA GLU A 143 2.98 64.27 19.05
C GLU A 143 2.12 63.00 18.92
N ARG A 144 0.80 63.14 18.90
CA ARG A 144 -0.11 62.02 18.70
C ARG A 144 0.07 61.36 17.32
N GLU A 145 0.23 62.17 16.27
CA GLU A 145 0.43 61.70 14.90
C GLU A 145 1.76 60.91 14.77
N ASN A 146 2.82 61.42 15.34
CA ASN A 146 4.14 60.78 15.36
C ASN A 146 4.12 59.45 16.08
N ASN A 147 3.51 59.41 17.28
CA ASN A 147 3.37 58.16 18.02
C ASN A 147 2.52 57.13 17.26
N HIS A 148 1.48 57.52 16.59
CA HIS A 148 0.67 56.66 15.78
C HIS A 148 1.45 56.06 14.55
N ILE A 149 2.26 56.89 13.89
CA ILE A 149 3.13 56.47 12.81
C ILE A 149 4.16 55.43 13.28
N LEU A 150 4.81 55.74 14.41
CA LEU A 150 5.78 54.81 15.01
C LEU A 150 5.14 53.47 15.40
N GLN A 151 3.97 53.46 15.99
CA GLN A 151 3.24 52.25 16.33
C GLN A 151 2.85 51.47 15.07
N ARG A 152 2.37 52.13 14.02
CA ARG A 152 2.08 51.47 12.74
C ARG A 152 3.32 50.84 12.09
N LEU A 153 4.44 51.57 12.13
CA LEU A 153 5.69 51.08 11.56
C LEU A 153 6.16 49.82 12.31
N GLN A 154 6.15 49.89 13.67
CA GLN A 154 6.53 48.72 14.48
C GLN A 154 5.60 47.51 14.29
N GLN A 155 4.31 47.77 14.14
CA GLN A 155 3.33 46.72 13.88
C GLN A 155 3.54 46.10 12.48
N SER A 156 3.77 46.93 11.45
CA SER A 156 4.06 46.50 10.10
C SER A 156 5.33 45.66 10.03
N GLU A 157 6.41 46.11 10.72
CA GLU A 157 7.67 45.35 10.79
C GLU A 157 7.47 43.98 11.45
N LYS A 158 6.74 43.93 12.57
CA LYS A 158 6.40 42.67 13.24
C LYS A 158 5.62 41.72 12.34
N TRP A 159 4.64 42.24 11.60
CA TRP A 159 3.85 41.46 10.64
C TRP A 159 4.71 40.93 9.48
N HIS A 160 5.56 41.74 8.89
CA HIS A 160 6.46 41.30 7.83
C HIS A 160 7.40 40.21 8.31
N ARG A 161 7.99 40.37 9.50
CA ARG A 161 8.87 39.35 10.10
C ARG A 161 8.12 38.06 10.39
N PHE A 162 6.89 38.13 10.90
CA PHE A 162 6.04 36.98 11.14
C PHE A 162 5.71 36.25 9.84
N LEU A 163 5.28 36.95 8.78
CA LEU A 163 4.94 36.35 7.48
C LEU A 163 6.13 35.61 6.86
N VAL A 164 7.32 36.21 6.90
CA VAL A 164 8.51 35.60 6.31
C VAL A 164 8.98 34.39 7.12
N ASN A 165 8.93 34.44 8.46
CA ASN A 165 9.34 33.32 9.32
C ASN A 165 8.28 32.21 9.37
N SER A 166 7.01 32.50 9.13
CA SER A 166 5.94 31.51 9.04
C SER A 166 5.92 30.76 7.68
N SER A 167 6.73 31.19 6.72
CA SER A 167 6.83 30.51 5.42
C SER A 167 7.34 29.08 5.61
N PRO A 168 6.70 28.08 4.95
CA PRO A 168 7.21 26.70 4.91
C PRO A 168 8.51 26.58 4.11
N ASP A 169 8.83 27.57 3.29
CA ASP A 169 9.98 27.57 2.41
C ASP A 169 11.16 28.36 3.01
N PHE A 170 12.38 28.02 2.63
CA PHE A 170 13.59 28.72 3.03
C PHE A 170 13.71 29.99 2.18
N ILE A 171 13.55 31.15 2.84
CA ILE A 171 13.64 32.47 2.24
C ILE A 171 14.97 33.09 2.61
N TYR A 172 15.67 33.64 1.64
CA TYR A 172 16.98 34.25 1.83
C TYR A 172 17.20 35.44 0.91
N THR A 173 18.13 36.33 1.33
CA THR A 173 18.73 37.32 0.43
C THR A 173 20.23 37.19 0.47
N LEU A 174 20.86 37.40 -0.69
CA LEU A 174 22.31 37.47 -0.86
C LEU A 174 22.70 38.89 -1.25
N ASP A 175 23.86 39.32 -0.78
CA ASP A 175 24.50 40.57 -1.25
C ASP A 175 25.18 40.40 -2.63
N VAL A 176 25.85 41.44 -3.09
CA VAL A 176 26.57 41.43 -4.39
C VAL A 176 27.69 40.40 -4.48
N ASP A 177 28.23 40.01 -3.35
CA ASP A 177 29.33 39.04 -3.23
C ASP A 177 28.82 37.63 -2.97
N GLY A 178 27.50 37.40 -3.04
CA GLY A 178 26.88 36.08 -2.81
C GLY A 178 26.83 35.65 -1.35
N ARG A 179 26.92 36.60 -0.40
CA ARG A 179 26.82 36.31 1.04
C ARG A 179 25.40 36.51 1.55
N PHE A 180 24.98 35.66 2.47
CA PHE A 180 23.65 35.78 3.07
C PHE A 180 23.53 37.08 3.88
N SER A 181 22.66 37.97 3.44
CA SER A 181 22.29 39.21 4.14
C SER A 181 21.02 39.03 4.98
N PHE A 182 20.18 38.06 4.63
CA PHE A 182 19.01 37.67 5.38
C PHE A 182 18.69 36.17 5.14
N VAL A 183 18.20 35.50 6.19
CA VAL A 183 17.60 34.16 6.12
C VAL A 183 16.42 34.10 7.11
N ASN A 184 15.34 33.40 6.76
CA ASN A 184 14.24 33.14 7.69
C ASN A 184 14.54 31.94 8.59
N ASP A 185 13.73 31.76 9.66
CA ASP A 185 13.93 30.72 10.68
C ASP A 185 13.80 29.30 10.12
N ARG A 186 13.24 29.14 8.90
CA ARG A 186 13.13 27.84 8.21
C ARG A 186 14.47 27.15 7.98
N VAL A 187 15.54 27.87 7.89
CA VAL A 187 16.90 27.32 7.68
C VAL A 187 17.32 26.35 8.78
N GLU A 188 16.93 26.60 10.02
CA GLU A 188 17.27 25.73 11.15
C GLU A 188 16.62 24.36 11.04
N SER A 189 15.36 24.34 10.66
CA SER A 189 14.61 23.08 10.50
C SER A 189 14.96 22.36 9.18
N LEU A 190 15.33 23.08 8.12
CA LEU A 190 15.64 22.51 6.81
C LEU A 190 17.07 21.99 6.72
N LEU A 191 18.06 22.82 7.11
CA LEU A 191 19.47 22.53 6.91
C LEU A 191 20.24 22.32 8.23
N GLY A 192 19.65 22.66 9.38
CA GLY A 192 20.28 22.51 10.69
C GLY A 192 21.31 23.57 11.06
N TYR A 193 21.44 24.63 10.27
CA TYR A 193 22.27 25.79 10.60
C TYR A 193 21.45 26.80 11.39
N ARG A 194 22.05 27.40 12.40
CA ARG A 194 21.47 28.58 13.05
C ARG A 194 21.57 29.78 12.11
N ARG A 195 20.61 30.67 12.21
CA ARG A 195 20.55 31.87 11.37
C ARG A 195 21.85 32.68 11.43
N GLU A 196 22.42 32.84 12.62
CA GLU A 196 23.65 33.60 12.87
C GLU A 196 24.89 32.93 12.24
N GLU A 197 24.85 31.62 12.05
CA GLU A 197 25.96 30.87 11.42
C GLU A 197 26.03 31.09 9.92
N LEU A 198 24.91 31.45 9.29
CA LEU A 198 24.84 31.67 7.83
C LEU A 198 24.98 33.15 7.45
N LEU A 199 24.53 34.07 8.30
CA LEU A 199 24.63 35.50 7.98
C LEU A 199 26.10 35.91 7.73
N GLY A 200 26.34 36.57 6.57
CA GLY A 200 27.65 36.93 6.09
C GLY A 200 28.50 35.83 5.45
N GLN A 201 28.03 34.57 5.51
CA GLN A 201 28.69 33.47 4.81
C GLN A 201 28.28 33.41 3.34
N HIS A 202 29.17 32.93 2.50
CA HIS A 202 28.93 32.77 1.07
C HIS A 202 28.01 31.54 0.83
N TYR A 203 27.10 31.59 -0.16
CA TYR A 203 26.14 30.54 -0.46
C TYR A 203 26.77 29.17 -0.75
N SER A 204 28.05 29.13 -1.21
CA SER A 204 28.78 27.89 -1.46
C SER A 204 28.94 27.01 -0.21
N LEU A 205 28.81 27.58 0.99
CA LEU A 205 28.82 26.80 2.24
C LEU A 205 27.69 25.75 2.27
N VAL A 206 26.51 26.11 1.80
CA VAL A 206 25.32 25.25 1.84
C VAL A 206 24.98 24.59 0.51
N VAL A 207 25.56 24.98 -0.60
CA VAL A 207 25.34 24.36 -1.92
C VAL A 207 26.23 23.13 -2.08
N HIS A 208 25.69 22.04 -2.65
CA HIS A 208 26.47 20.84 -2.98
C HIS A 208 27.54 21.16 -4.04
N GLU A 209 28.70 20.51 -3.96
CA GLU A 209 29.84 20.81 -4.80
C GLU A 209 29.54 20.72 -6.29
N ASP A 210 28.82 19.69 -6.72
CA ASP A 210 28.42 19.50 -8.12
C ASP A 210 27.47 20.58 -8.64
N ASP A 211 26.73 21.26 -7.75
CA ASP A 211 25.69 22.23 -8.10
C ASP A 211 26.21 23.69 -7.99
N ILE A 212 27.46 23.91 -7.54
CA ILE A 212 28.03 25.26 -7.36
C ILE A 212 28.03 26.05 -8.66
N ALA A 213 28.45 25.48 -9.77
CA ALA A 213 28.44 26.17 -11.07
C ALA A 213 27.02 26.58 -11.52
N ARG A 214 26.04 25.74 -11.20
CA ARG A 214 24.59 26.04 -11.46
C ARG A 214 24.07 27.16 -10.54
N ALA A 215 24.46 27.11 -9.27
CA ALA A 215 24.09 28.13 -8.28
C ALA A 215 24.73 29.50 -8.62
N GLU A 216 26.03 29.52 -9.05
CA GLU A 216 26.68 30.72 -9.52
C GLU A 216 25.91 31.37 -10.68
N HIS A 217 25.50 30.58 -11.65
CA HIS A 217 24.69 31.09 -12.76
C HIS A 217 23.31 31.66 -12.29
N ILE A 218 22.72 31.14 -11.21
CA ILE A 218 21.46 31.62 -10.66
C ILE A 218 21.62 32.93 -9.89
N PHE A 219 22.71 33.06 -9.12
CA PHE A 219 22.92 34.19 -8.19
C PHE A 219 23.65 35.37 -8.77
N THR A 220 24.32 35.20 -9.92
CA THR A 220 25.05 36.31 -10.58
C THR A 220 24.08 37.27 -11.29
N GLU A 221 24.50 38.54 -11.43
CA GLU A 221 23.72 39.56 -12.13
C GLU A 221 23.45 39.14 -13.58
N ARG A 222 22.14 39.17 -13.96
CA ARG A 222 21.71 38.96 -15.34
C ARG A 222 21.23 40.26 -15.95
N ARG A 223 21.94 40.74 -16.99
CA ARG A 223 21.64 41.97 -17.70
C ARG A 223 20.69 41.79 -18.89
N ALA A 224 20.39 40.57 -19.32
CA ALA A 224 19.56 40.26 -20.47
C ALA A 224 18.48 39.24 -20.16
N GLY A 225 17.24 39.47 -20.62
CA GLY A 225 16.12 38.56 -20.49
C GLY A 225 15.37 38.63 -19.15
N ASP A 226 14.65 37.53 -18.81
CA ASP A 226 13.96 37.41 -17.54
C ASP A 226 14.99 37.30 -16.40
N ARG A 227 15.00 38.30 -15.53
CA ARG A 227 15.95 38.45 -14.42
C ARG A 227 15.70 37.49 -13.24
N SER A 228 14.86 36.51 -13.44
CA SER A 228 14.54 35.50 -12.44
C SER A 228 14.94 34.08 -12.90
N ALA A 229 15.55 33.30 -12.01
CA ALA A 229 15.63 31.87 -12.17
C ALA A 229 14.37 31.25 -11.53
N ARG A 230 13.65 30.42 -12.27
CA ARG A 230 12.43 29.76 -11.78
C ARG A 230 12.61 28.26 -11.79
N ASN A 231 12.17 27.64 -10.71
CA ASN A 231 12.08 26.16 -10.59
C ASN A 231 13.38 25.42 -10.92
N THR A 232 14.50 25.96 -10.48
CA THR A 232 15.79 25.29 -10.70
C THR A 232 16.09 24.40 -9.50
N GLU A 233 16.31 23.12 -9.76
CA GLU A 233 16.63 22.13 -8.72
C GLU A 233 18.12 22.16 -8.41
N ILE A 234 18.46 22.27 -7.13
CA ILE A 234 19.82 22.13 -6.59
C ILE A 234 19.79 21.35 -5.27
N ARG A 235 20.97 20.83 -4.89
CA ARG A 235 21.15 20.13 -3.60
C ARG A 235 21.81 21.08 -2.60
N LEU A 236 21.21 21.15 -1.40
CA LEU A 236 21.77 21.91 -0.28
C LEU A 236 22.34 20.96 0.77
N LYS A 237 23.55 21.24 1.25
CA LYS A 237 24.24 20.50 2.32
C LYS A 237 23.63 20.85 3.67
N CYS A 238 23.34 19.82 4.47
CA CYS A 238 22.93 20.00 5.86
C CYS A 238 24.14 20.16 6.77
N ASN A 239 23.93 20.81 7.93
CA ASN A 239 24.95 20.93 8.96
C ASN A 239 25.36 19.52 9.45
N PRO A 240 26.66 19.17 9.50
CA PRO A 240 27.13 17.85 9.94
C PRO A 240 26.72 17.46 11.37
N GLY A 241 26.37 18.44 12.22
CA GLY A 241 25.90 18.23 13.58
C GLY A 241 24.42 17.85 13.71
N MET A 242 23.67 17.82 12.63
CA MET A 242 22.24 17.54 12.63
C MET A 242 21.95 16.05 12.90
N ARG A 243 21.48 15.69 14.11
CA ARG A 243 21.05 14.33 14.46
C ARG A 243 19.71 14.01 13.78
N ARG A 244 19.72 13.28 12.66
CA ARG A 244 18.53 12.65 12.08
C ARG A 244 18.78 11.20 11.72
N PRO A 245 17.73 10.31 11.65
CA PRO A 245 17.89 8.91 11.32
C PRO A 245 18.51 8.75 9.92
N ARG A 246 19.32 7.71 9.75
CA ARG A 246 19.99 7.31 8.51
C ARG A 246 18.95 7.08 7.40
N LEU A 247 18.68 8.10 6.61
CA LEU A 247 18.13 7.95 5.27
C LEU A 247 19.32 7.84 4.30
N MET A 248 19.24 6.95 3.36
CA MET A 248 20.27 6.76 2.32
C MET A 248 20.61 8.11 1.66
N ASN A 249 21.87 8.46 1.61
CA ASN A 249 22.44 9.75 1.16
C ASN A 249 22.21 10.99 2.06
N GLY A 250 22.23 10.85 3.34
CA GLY A 250 21.76 11.67 4.45
C GLY A 250 22.40 13.03 4.71
N LEU A 251 23.13 13.67 3.81
CA LEU A 251 23.81 14.96 4.05
C LEU A 251 23.28 16.14 3.21
N CYS A 252 22.33 15.90 2.30
CA CYS A 252 21.85 16.94 1.39
C CYS A 252 20.31 16.95 1.29
N LYS A 253 19.74 18.14 1.08
CA LYS A 253 18.35 18.39 0.77
C LYS A 253 18.22 18.80 -0.70
N ALA A 254 17.29 18.18 -1.43
CA ALA A 254 16.92 18.65 -2.76
C ALA A 254 15.94 19.82 -2.61
N VAL A 255 16.28 20.96 -3.20
CA VAL A 255 15.41 22.13 -3.17
C VAL A 255 15.12 22.62 -4.58
N GLU A 256 13.90 23.08 -4.79
CA GLU A 256 13.49 23.83 -5.97
C GLU A 256 13.66 25.31 -5.66
N LEU A 257 14.55 25.97 -6.40
CA LEU A 257 15.01 27.31 -6.13
C LEU A 257 14.42 28.30 -7.13
N THR A 258 13.85 29.36 -6.58
CA THR A 258 13.45 30.55 -7.35
C THR A 258 14.26 31.73 -6.82
N ALA A 259 14.98 32.42 -7.70
CA ALA A 259 15.81 33.57 -7.34
C ALA A 259 15.56 34.72 -8.30
N THR A 260 15.54 35.94 -7.72
CA THR A 260 15.33 37.19 -8.45
C THR A 260 16.37 38.21 -8.00
N GLY A 261 17.00 38.91 -8.96
CA GLY A 261 17.94 39.99 -8.67
C GLY A 261 17.25 41.20 -8.05
N MET A 262 17.85 41.77 -7.03
CA MET A 262 17.43 43.01 -6.39
C MET A 262 18.26 44.19 -6.95
N TYR A 263 17.59 45.32 -7.24
CA TYR A 263 18.21 46.49 -7.83
C TYR A 263 17.83 47.76 -7.06
N ASP A 264 18.72 48.75 -7.02
CA ASP A 264 18.47 50.02 -6.36
C ASP A 264 17.42 50.83 -7.14
N GLU A 265 16.27 51.14 -6.50
CA GLU A 265 15.16 51.87 -7.11
C GLU A 265 15.46 53.35 -7.34
N LYS A 266 16.52 53.94 -6.73
CA LYS A 266 16.86 55.36 -6.82
C LYS A 266 17.61 55.76 -8.09
N ALA A 267 18.04 54.78 -8.91
CA ALA A 267 18.69 55.03 -10.18
C ALA A 267 17.67 55.04 -11.33
N SER A 268 17.97 55.84 -12.36
CA SER A 268 17.17 55.87 -13.61
C SER A 268 17.09 54.46 -14.23
N ALA A 269 16.05 54.11 -14.96
CA ALA A 269 15.81 52.77 -15.52
C ALA A 269 16.99 52.16 -16.32
N PHE A 270 17.96 52.97 -16.71
CA PHE A 270 19.18 52.58 -17.44
C PHE A 270 20.41 52.36 -16.51
N GLU A 271 20.36 52.81 -15.24
CA GLU A 271 21.47 52.78 -14.28
C GLU A 271 21.16 52.02 -13.01
N GLN A 272 20.17 51.10 -13.02
CA GLN A 272 19.85 50.29 -11.84
C GLN A 272 21.08 49.45 -11.44
N ARG A 273 21.63 49.73 -10.25
CA ARG A 273 22.73 48.99 -9.69
C ARG A 273 22.24 47.71 -9.05
N PHE A 274 22.79 46.58 -9.41
CA PHE A 274 22.54 45.31 -8.72
C PHE A 274 23.01 45.38 -7.27
N ILE A 275 22.16 45.07 -6.32
CA ILE A 275 22.43 45.12 -4.88
C ILE A 275 22.41 43.73 -4.23
N GLY A 276 22.01 42.68 -4.97
CA GLY A 276 21.97 41.31 -4.49
C GLY A 276 20.86 40.50 -5.09
N SER A 277 20.60 39.35 -4.51
CA SER A 277 19.54 38.43 -4.95
C SER A 277 18.61 38.07 -3.80
N TYR A 278 17.31 38.02 -4.10
CA TYR A 278 16.29 37.42 -3.24
C TYR A 278 15.92 36.03 -3.77
N GLY A 279 15.79 35.05 -2.88
CA GLY A 279 15.43 33.71 -3.30
C GLY A 279 14.54 32.97 -2.30
N VAL A 280 13.82 32.01 -2.86
CA VAL A 280 13.02 31.05 -2.12
C VAL A 280 13.45 29.65 -2.54
N ALA A 281 13.78 28.81 -1.56
CA ALA A 281 14.14 27.40 -1.76
C ALA A 281 13.07 26.51 -1.09
N LYS A 282 12.34 25.81 -1.93
CA LYS A 282 11.29 24.87 -1.51
C LYS A 282 11.88 23.47 -1.34
N ASP A 283 11.69 22.84 -0.19
CA ASP A 283 12.11 21.44 0.03
C ASP A 283 11.29 20.49 -0.85
N VAL A 284 11.94 19.82 -1.80
CA VAL A 284 11.35 18.83 -2.68
C VAL A 284 11.94 17.43 -2.46
N THR A 285 12.64 17.24 -1.34
CA THR A 285 13.36 15.99 -1.04
C THR A 285 12.42 14.80 -1.00
N GLU A 286 11.27 14.91 -0.29
CA GLU A 286 10.27 13.83 -0.22
C GLU A 286 9.67 13.53 -1.59
N ARG A 287 9.36 14.57 -2.38
CA ARG A 287 8.85 14.40 -3.75
C ARG A 287 9.85 13.65 -4.61
N LYS A 288 11.14 14.05 -4.58
CA LYS A 288 12.20 13.40 -5.35
C LYS A 288 12.42 11.94 -4.94
N GLN A 289 12.45 11.68 -3.64
CA GLN A 289 12.57 10.31 -3.15
C GLN A 289 11.37 9.44 -3.57
N ALA A 290 10.17 10.00 -3.55
CA ALA A 290 8.99 9.31 -4.05
C ALA A 290 9.08 9.06 -5.58
N GLU A 291 9.49 10.05 -6.36
CA GLU A 291 9.70 9.92 -7.81
C GLU A 291 10.77 8.86 -8.11
N GLU A 292 11.92 8.87 -7.42
CA GLU A 292 12.98 7.86 -7.55
C GLU A 292 12.49 6.47 -7.13
N THR A 293 11.71 6.38 -6.05
CA THR A 293 11.11 5.12 -5.59
C THR A 293 10.13 4.58 -6.62
N VAL A 294 9.24 5.41 -7.15
CA VAL A 294 8.29 5.01 -8.21
C VAL A 294 9.04 4.58 -9.47
N HIS A 295 10.09 5.30 -9.85
CA HIS A 295 10.91 4.92 -10.99
C HIS A 295 11.63 3.59 -10.76
N TYR A 296 12.18 3.38 -9.56
CA TYR A 296 12.81 2.10 -9.19
C TYR A 296 11.78 0.96 -9.21
N GLN A 297 10.58 1.17 -8.66
CA GLN A 297 9.48 0.20 -8.67
C GLN A 297 8.99 -0.14 -10.07
N ALA A 298 9.05 0.81 -11.01
CA ALA A 298 8.65 0.58 -12.39
C ALA A 298 9.54 -0.46 -13.10
N TYR A 299 10.79 -0.65 -12.63
CA TYR A 299 11.80 -1.49 -13.30
C TYR A 299 12.36 -2.62 -12.43
N HIS A 300 12.12 -2.62 -11.11
CA HIS A 300 12.67 -3.61 -10.18
C HIS A 300 11.60 -4.23 -9.29
N ASP A 301 11.82 -5.47 -8.90
CA ASP A 301 11.05 -6.17 -7.87
C ASP A 301 11.48 -5.68 -6.48
N LEU A 302 10.54 -5.20 -5.68
CA LEU A 302 10.84 -4.56 -4.37
C LEU A 302 11.39 -5.53 -3.33
N LEU A 303 11.03 -6.81 -3.40
CA LEU A 303 11.49 -7.80 -2.43
C LEU A 303 12.93 -8.19 -2.72
N THR A 304 13.24 -8.55 -3.97
CA THR A 304 14.52 -9.14 -4.33
C THR A 304 15.53 -8.13 -4.90
N GLY A 305 15.08 -6.92 -5.28
CA GLY A 305 15.89 -5.91 -5.98
C GLY A 305 16.32 -6.32 -7.39
N LEU A 306 15.81 -7.44 -7.92
CA LEU A 306 16.08 -7.89 -9.28
C LEU A 306 15.28 -7.06 -10.30
N PRO A 307 15.71 -7.00 -11.57
CA PRO A 307 14.87 -6.57 -12.66
C PRO A 307 13.46 -7.19 -12.61
N ASN A 308 12.44 -6.37 -12.83
CA ASN A 308 11.07 -6.87 -12.98
C ASN A 308 10.77 -7.24 -14.45
N ARG A 309 9.52 -7.63 -14.73
CA ARG A 309 9.06 -8.00 -16.08
C ARG A 309 9.30 -6.88 -17.12
N ALA A 310 9.14 -5.62 -16.74
CA ALA A 310 9.34 -4.49 -17.66
C ALA A 310 10.81 -4.34 -18.03
N LEU A 311 11.72 -4.29 -17.07
CA LEU A 311 13.16 -4.17 -17.33
C LEU A 311 13.73 -5.40 -18.03
N PHE A 312 13.24 -6.61 -17.71
CA PHE A 312 13.63 -7.83 -18.41
C PHE A 312 13.27 -7.77 -19.91
N ARG A 313 12.08 -7.29 -20.22
CA ARG A 313 11.60 -7.12 -21.59
C ARG A 313 12.44 -6.10 -22.38
N ASP A 314 12.80 -4.98 -21.75
CA ASP A 314 13.66 -3.97 -22.35
C ASP A 314 15.07 -4.52 -22.63
N HIS A 315 15.65 -5.25 -21.66
CA HIS A 315 16.96 -5.92 -21.85
C HIS A 315 16.92 -6.95 -22.97
N LEU A 316 15.85 -7.77 -23.02
CA LEU A 316 15.68 -8.76 -24.10
C LEU A 316 15.61 -8.06 -25.45
N GLY A 317 14.90 -6.94 -25.57
CA GLY A 317 14.82 -6.16 -26.80
C GLY A 317 16.18 -5.66 -27.29
N LEU A 318 16.97 -5.13 -26.38
CA LEU A 318 18.34 -4.65 -26.67
C LEU A 318 19.24 -5.81 -27.10
N MET A 319 19.23 -6.92 -26.36
CA MET A 319 20.06 -8.09 -26.65
C MET A 319 19.66 -8.79 -27.94
N LEU A 320 18.36 -8.87 -28.28
CA LEU A 320 17.87 -9.38 -29.56
C LEU A 320 18.39 -8.55 -30.74
N ALA A 321 18.32 -7.22 -30.62
CA ALA A 321 18.86 -6.34 -31.67
C ALA A 321 20.37 -6.51 -31.85
N GLN A 322 21.11 -6.76 -30.76
CA GLN A 322 22.55 -7.03 -30.80
C GLN A 322 22.87 -8.42 -31.36
N ALA A 323 22.12 -9.45 -30.91
CA ALA A 323 22.25 -10.82 -31.39
C ALA A 323 22.01 -10.94 -32.91
N LYS A 324 21.00 -10.26 -33.43
CA LYS A 324 20.73 -10.15 -34.87
C LYS A 324 21.91 -9.54 -35.64
N ARG A 325 22.53 -8.48 -35.14
CA ARG A 325 23.69 -7.82 -35.75
C ARG A 325 24.91 -8.72 -35.75
N ASN A 326 25.15 -9.41 -34.65
CA ASN A 326 26.35 -10.24 -34.44
C ASN A 326 26.18 -11.67 -34.93
N GLN A 327 24.97 -12.07 -35.40
CA GLN A 327 24.63 -13.43 -35.76
C GLN A 327 24.93 -14.46 -34.66
N GLN A 328 24.72 -14.06 -33.40
CA GLN A 328 24.94 -14.90 -32.23
C GLN A 328 23.60 -15.28 -31.59
N PRO A 329 23.41 -16.56 -31.24
CA PRO A 329 22.19 -16.97 -30.56
C PRO A 329 22.15 -16.45 -29.12
N LEU A 330 20.95 -16.23 -28.61
CA LEU A 330 20.66 -15.95 -27.20
C LEU A 330 19.59 -16.92 -26.69
N ALA A 331 19.50 -17.11 -25.38
CA ALA A 331 18.40 -17.87 -24.79
C ALA A 331 17.62 -17.07 -23.76
N VAL A 332 16.33 -17.36 -23.70
CA VAL A 332 15.41 -16.95 -22.64
C VAL A 332 15.01 -18.19 -21.85
N LEU A 333 15.20 -18.14 -20.52
CA LEU A 333 14.77 -19.19 -19.63
C LEU A 333 13.68 -18.61 -18.71
N SER A 334 12.60 -19.36 -18.54
CA SER A 334 11.58 -19.15 -17.52
C SER A 334 11.74 -20.20 -16.44
N LEU A 335 11.75 -19.79 -15.18
CA LEU A 335 11.97 -20.62 -14.01
C LEU A 335 10.82 -20.44 -13.03
N ASP A 336 10.38 -21.53 -12.41
CA ASP A 336 9.35 -21.53 -11.38
C ASP A 336 9.74 -22.45 -10.24
N LEU A 337 9.55 -21.99 -9.02
CA LEU A 337 9.92 -22.74 -7.82
C LEU A 337 8.82 -23.76 -7.49
N ASP A 338 9.16 -25.03 -7.63
CA ASP A 338 8.20 -26.13 -7.41
C ASP A 338 7.68 -26.10 -5.96
N HIS A 339 6.35 -26.21 -5.82
CA HIS A 339 5.67 -26.25 -4.52
C HIS A 339 5.85 -25.00 -3.61
N PHE A 340 6.30 -23.87 -4.13
CA PHE A 340 6.49 -22.65 -3.33
C PHE A 340 5.22 -22.21 -2.59
N LYS A 341 4.04 -22.37 -3.21
CA LYS A 341 2.77 -22.08 -2.58
C LYS A 341 2.54 -22.93 -1.32
N VAL A 342 2.90 -24.22 -1.35
CA VAL A 342 2.77 -25.12 -0.17
C VAL A 342 3.65 -24.63 0.98
N ILE A 343 4.84 -24.13 0.67
CA ILE A 343 5.75 -23.54 1.68
C ILE A 343 5.10 -22.29 2.30
N ASN A 344 4.52 -21.40 1.48
CA ASN A 344 3.82 -20.24 1.98
C ASN A 344 2.61 -20.58 2.87
N ASP A 345 1.81 -21.55 2.42
CA ASP A 345 0.60 -21.96 3.13
C ASP A 345 0.94 -22.66 4.46
N SER A 346 2.07 -23.37 4.52
CA SER A 346 2.50 -24.14 5.72
C SER A 346 3.33 -23.31 6.71
N LEU A 347 4.26 -22.47 6.23
CA LEU A 347 5.24 -21.75 7.05
C LEU A 347 5.01 -20.22 7.08
N GLY A 348 4.04 -19.74 6.32
CA GLY A 348 3.67 -18.34 6.24
C GLY A 348 4.48 -17.53 5.22
N HIS A 349 3.87 -16.45 4.70
CA HIS A 349 4.43 -15.61 3.65
C HIS A 349 5.79 -14.99 4.02
N THR A 350 6.05 -14.73 5.31
CA THR A 350 7.34 -14.16 5.74
C THR A 350 8.51 -15.14 5.57
N VAL A 351 8.27 -16.44 5.63
CA VAL A 351 9.27 -17.49 5.34
C VAL A 351 9.45 -17.59 3.83
N GLY A 352 8.37 -17.50 3.05
CA GLY A 352 8.43 -17.48 1.61
C GLY A 352 9.21 -16.30 1.05
N ASP A 353 9.01 -15.09 1.60
CA ASP A 353 9.75 -13.89 1.19
C ASP A 353 11.26 -14.04 1.44
N GLU A 354 11.67 -14.54 2.59
CA GLU A 354 13.09 -14.83 2.87
C GLU A 354 13.64 -15.94 1.96
N LEU A 355 12.85 -16.97 1.66
CA LEU A 355 13.24 -18.02 0.72
C LEU A 355 13.50 -17.44 -0.67
N LEU A 356 12.64 -16.53 -1.15
CA LEU A 356 12.82 -15.84 -2.43
C LEU A 356 14.10 -15.00 -2.47
N LEU A 357 14.47 -14.36 -1.36
CA LEU A 357 15.74 -13.63 -1.25
C LEU A 357 16.95 -14.57 -1.37
N VAL A 358 16.91 -15.72 -0.66
CA VAL A 358 17.98 -16.72 -0.73
C VAL A 358 18.08 -17.34 -2.12
N VAL A 359 16.95 -17.68 -2.73
CA VAL A 359 16.88 -18.22 -4.10
C VAL A 359 17.45 -17.19 -5.09
N SER A 360 17.07 -15.94 -5.00
CA SER A 360 17.60 -14.85 -5.84
C SER A 360 19.13 -14.74 -5.76
N ALA A 361 19.66 -14.80 -4.55
CA ALA A 361 21.12 -14.77 -4.33
C ALA A 361 21.81 -16.00 -4.91
N ARG A 362 21.24 -17.21 -4.74
CA ARG A 362 21.75 -18.46 -5.30
C ARG A 362 21.73 -18.46 -6.84
N LEU A 363 20.63 -18.00 -7.44
CA LEU A 363 20.48 -17.88 -8.89
C LEU A 363 21.53 -16.92 -9.46
N ARG A 364 21.75 -15.77 -8.81
CA ARG A 364 22.75 -14.80 -9.24
C ARG A 364 24.17 -15.36 -9.25
N GLN A 365 24.52 -16.22 -8.29
CA GLN A 365 25.82 -16.92 -8.24
C GLN A 365 26.01 -17.94 -9.38
N CYS A 366 24.91 -18.40 -10.00
CA CYS A 366 24.97 -19.31 -11.14
C CYS A 366 25.29 -18.60 -12.46
N LEU A 367 25.05 -17.31 -12.54
CA LEU A 367 25.07 -16.47 -13.72
C LEU A 367 26.32 -15.60 -13.78
N ARG A 368 26.78 -15.24 -14.99
CA ARG A 368 27.88 -14.29 -15.23
C ARG A 368 27.38 -12.85 -15.31
N GLU A 369 28.28 -11.88 -15.28
CA GLU A 369 27.97 -10.45 -15.23
C GLU A 369 27.12 -9.96 -16.44
N GLY A 370 27.28 -10.59 -17.61
CA GLY A 370 26.51 -10.27 -18.81
C GLY A 370 25.12 -10.87 -18.87
N ASP A 371 24.77 -11.83 -18.00
CA ASP A 371 23.47 -12.47 -17.96
C ASP A 371 22.49 -11.62 -17.16
N THR A 372 21.22 -11.59 -17.56
CA THR A 372 20.18 -10.88 -16.82
C THR A 372 19.31 -11.89 -16.04
N LEU A 373 19.22 -11.69 -14.73
CA LEU A 373 18.27 -12.38 -13.86
C LEU A 373 17.16 -11.41 -13.49
N ALA A 374 15.91 -11.83 -13.66
CA ALA A 374 14.72 -11.06 -13.30
C ALA A 374 13.74 -11.89 -12.46
N ARG A 375 12.91 -11.22 -11.68
CA ARG A 375 11.73 -11.83 -11.03
C ARG A 375 10.49 -11.25 -11.68
N LEU A 376 9.65 -12.14 -12.26
CA LEU A 376 8.47 -11.72 -13.02
C LEU A 376 7.23 -11.52 -12.15
N GLY A 377 7.21 -12.18 -10.98
CA GLY A 377 6.15 -12.12 -9.97
C GLY A 377 6.05 -13.45 -9.22
N GLY A 378 5.51 -13.44 -8.01
CA GLY A 378 5.35 -14.65 -7.20
C GLY A 378 6.66 -15.43 -7.05
N ASP A 379 6.67 -16.68 -7.49
CA ASP A 379 7.78 -17.64 -7.53
C ASP A 379 8.44 -17.77 -8.92
N GLU A 380 8.04 -16.90 -9.87
CA GLU A 380 8.56 -16.92 -11.25
C GLU A 380 9.81 -16.03 -11.42
N PHE A 381 10.86 -16.63 -11.96
CA PHE A 381 12.09 -15.94 -12.37
C PHE A 381 12.32 -16.10 -13.86
N ALA A 382 13.06 -15.16 -14.44
CA ALA A 382 13.50 -15.25 -15.82
C ALA A 382 15.02 -15.02 -15.91
N VAL A 383 15.66 -15.73 -16.82
CA VAL A 383 17.07 -15.56 -17.13
C VAL A 383 17.24 -15.29 -18.63
N LEU A 384 18.01 -14.25 -18.94
CA LEU A 384 18.42 -13.96 -20.31
C LEU A 384 19.91 -14.24 -20.45
N LEU A 385 20.26 -15.11 -21.37
CA LEU A 385 21.62 -15.45 -21.75
C LEU A 385 21.91 -14.79 -23.10
N PRO A 386 22.62 -13.64 -23.15
CA PRO A 386 22.72 -12.83 -24.36
C PRO A 386 23.67 -13.39 -25.42
N THR A 387 24.48 -14.38 -25.06
CA THR A 387 25.45 -14.99 -25.98
C THR A 387 25.62 -16.47 -25.65
N LEU A 388 25.32 -17.32 -26.61
CA LEU A 388 25.48 -18.78 -26.52
C LEU A 388 26.48 -19.25 -27.56
N LEU A 389 27.21 -20.31 -27.22
CA LEU A 389 27.99 -21.09 -28.17
C LEU A 389 27.16 -22.25 -28.73
N SER A 390 26.31 -22.81 -27.88
CA SER A 390 25.42 -23.92 -28.27
C SER A 390 24.26 -24.07 -27.26
N ARG A 391 23.26 -24.93 -27.58
CA ARG A 391 22.21 -25.32 -26.62
C ARG A 391 22.76 -25.96 -25.34
N SER A 392 23.93 -26.58 -25.38
CA SER A 392 24.58 -27.20 -24.23
C SER A 392 24.95 -26.16 -23.13
N ASP A 393 25.14 -24.90 -23.49
CA ASP A 393 25.36 -23.83 -22.52
C ASP A 393 24.12 -23.63 -21.63
N VAL A 394 22.93 -23.68 -22.23
CA VAL A 394 21.65 -23.60 -21.51
C VAL A 394 21.50 -24.79 -20.57
N GLU A 395 21.80 -26.02 -21.05
CA GLU A 395 21.75 -27.23 -20.22
C GLU A 395 22.71 -27.16 -19.04
N HIS A 396 23.94 -26.64 -19.30
CA HIS A 396 24.94 -26.50 -18.25
C HIS A 396 24.49 -25.52 -17.15
N ILE A 397 23.99 -24.35 -17.54
CA ILE A 397 23.47 -23.35 -16.60
C ILE A 397 22.26 -23.90 -15.85
N SER A 398 21.31 -24.54 -16.53
CA SER A 398 20.12 -25.12 -15.93
C SER A 398 20.48 -26.22 -14.93
N ARG A 399 21.44 -27.09 -15.26
CA ARG A 399 21.94 -28.10 -14.34
C ARG A 399 22.59 -27.48 -13.08
N LYS A 400 23.41 -26.43 -13.27
CA LYS A 400 24.03 -25.68 -12.17
C LYS A 400 22.95 -25.05 -11.27
N ILE A 401 21.91 -24.43 -11.83
CA ILE A 401 20.78 -23.87 -11.10
C ILE A 401 20.08 -24.93 -10.28
N THR A 402 19.70 -26.06 -10.90
CA THR A 402 19.02 -27.17 -10.22
C THR A 402 19.86 -27.71 -9.07
N GLN A 403 21.16 -27.91 -9.26
CA GLN A 403 22.08 -28.40 -8.22
C GLN A 403 22.25 -27.42 -7.05
N VAL A 404 22.23 -26.13 -7.31
CA VAL A 404 22.39 -25.11 -6.26
C VAL A 404 21.11 -24.94 -5.46
N LEU A 405 19.95 -25.02 -6.12
CA LEU A 405 18.65 -24.90 -5.47
C LEU A 405 18.24 -26.16 -4.73
N SER A 406 18.68 -27.36 -5.16
CA SER A 406 18.39 -28.62 -4.42
C SER A 406 19.06 -28.70 -3.05
N LYS A 407 20.02 -27.81 -2.75
CA LYS A 407 20.62 -27.74 -1.41
C LYS A 407 19.63 -27.11 -0.42
N PRO A 408 19.54 -27.66 0.80
CA PRO A 408 18.62 -27.13 1.80
C PRO A 408 18.83 -25.64 2.07
N VAL A 409 17.73 -24.95 2.33
CA VAL A 409 17.71 -23.53 2.69
C VAL A 409 17.27 -23.42 4.15
N HIS A 410 18.08 -22.76 4.97
CA HIS A 410 17.73 -22.49 6.36
C HIS A 410 17.11 -21.09 6.46
N VAL A 411 15.80 -21.03 6.76
CA VAL A 411 15.03 -19.79 6.86
C VAL A 411 14.26 -19.80 8.18
N LYS A 412 14.49 -18.82 9.02
CA LYS A 412 13.81 -18.65 10.33
C LYS A 412 13.76 -19.91 11.21
N GLY A 413 14.80 -20.73 11.16
CA GLY A 413 14.89 -21.96 11.95
C GLY A 413 14.25 -23.19 11.29
N HIS A 414 13.71 -23.05 10.09
CA HIS A 414 13.21 -24.15 9.27
C HIS A 414 14.22 -24.54 8.20
N GLU A 415 14.38 -25.82 7.98
CA GLU A 415 15.13 -26.37 6.85
C GLU A 415 14.15 -26.68 5.72
N VAL A 416 14.29 -25.98 4.59
CA VAL A 416 13.37 -26.05 3.45
C VAL A 416 14.10 -26.61 2.24
N TYR A 417 13.50 -27.59 1.58
CA TYR A 417 13.95 -28.13 0.31
C TYR A 417 13.09 -27.59 -0.82
N ILE A 418 13.72 -27.10 -1.88
CA ILE A 418 13.02 -26.57 -3.03
C ILE A 418 13.66 -27.07 -4.32
N SER A 419 12.84 -27.32 -5.33
CA SER A 419 13.27 -27.59 -6.70
C SER A 419 12.77 -26.53 -7.66
N VAL A 420 13.20 -26.57 -8.89
CA VAL A 420 12.87 -25.59 -9.91
C VAL A 420 12.55 -26.28 -11.24
N SER A 421 11.46 -25.89 -11.86
CA SER A 421 11.12 -26.26 -13.24
C SER A 421 11.58 -25.16 -14.18
N ILE A 422 12.27 -25.52 -15.26
CA ILE A 422 12.93 -24.59 -16.18
C ILE A 422 12.42 -24.84 -17.59
N GLY A 423 11.92 -23.80 -18.25
CA GLY A 423 11.63 -23.78 -19.68
C GLY A 423 12.59 -22.88 -20.42
N ALA A 424 13.06 -23.29 -21.58
CA ALA A 424 14.01 -22.52 -22.36
C ALA A 424 13.62 -22.41 -23.83
N CYS A 425 13.89 -21.28 -24.44
CA CYS A 425 13.86 -21.09 -25.88
C CYS A 425 15.12 -20.37 -26.37
N VAL A 426 15.49 -20.56 -27.62
CA VAL A 426 16.71 -20.05 -28.24
C VAL A 426 16.38 -19.21 -29.47
N ALA A 427 16.77 -17.95 -29.48
CA ALA A 427 16.66 -17.09 -30.66
C ALA A 427 17.96 -17.15 -31.48
N PRO A 428 17.86 -17.15 -32.82
CA PRO A 428 16.66 -16.96 -33.64
C PRO A 428 15.89 -18.27 -33.98
N GLU A 429 16.35 -19.46 -33.54
CA GLU A 429 15.78 -20.75 -33.91
C GLU A 429 14.29 -20.86 -33.58
N ASP A 430 13.92 -20.43 -32.40
CA ASP A 430 12.55 -20.52 -31.87
C ASP A 430 11.74 -19.22 -32.15
N GLY A 431 12.36 -18.21 -32.77
CA GLY A 431 11.71 -16.95 -33.14
C GLY A 431 12.55 -15.72 -32.78
N ASP A 432 11.99 -14.53 -33.06
CA ASP A 432 12.70 -13.26 -32.94
C ASP A 432 11.84 -12.12 -32.40
N LEU A 433 10.64 -12.44 -31.91
CA LEU A 433 9.73 -11.50 -31.26
C LEU A 433 9.79 -11.67 -29.74
N ILE A 434 9.98 -10.56 -29.03
CA ILE A 434 10.14 -10.51 -27.56
C ILE A 434 9.03 -11.29 -26.86
N ASP A 435 7.76 -10.96 -27.16
CA ASP A 435 6.61 -11.58 -26.49
C ASP A 435 6.45 -13.07 -26.84
N SER A 436 6.88 -13.46 -28.04
CA SER A 436 6.88 -14.86 -28.44
C SER A 436 7.90 -15.67 -27.64
N LEU A 437 9.13 -15.16 -27.52
CA LEU A 437 10.19 -15.85 -26.78
C LEU A 437 9.88 -16.01 -25.31
N ILE A 438 9.36 -14.96 -24.66
CA ILE A 438 8.94 -15.05 -23.25
C ILE A 438 7.85 -16.12 -23.09
N ARG A 439 6.81 -16.07 -23.94
CA ARG A 439 5.71 -17.03 -23.89
C ARG A 439 6.17 -18.46 -24.19
N GLN A 440 7.08 -18.65 -25.11
CA GLN A 440 7.63 -19.97 -25.45
C GLN A 440 8.42 -20.58 -24.29
N ALA A 441 9.23 -19.77 -23.60
CA ALA A 441 9.94 -20.19 -22.40
C ALA A 441 8.95 -20.54 -21.25
N GLU A 442 7.88 -19.76 -21.07
CA GLU A 442 6.82 -20.05 -20.10
C GLU A 442 6.09 -21.38 -20.44
N ILE A 443 5.76 -21.62 -21.71
CA ILE A 443 5.12 -22.88 -22.15
C ILE A 443 6.03 -24.07 -21.89
N ALA A 444 7.32 -23.97 -22.23
CA ALA A 444 8.28 -25.04 -22.00
C ALA A 444 8.48 -25.32 -20.50
N MET A 445 8.53 -24.27 -19.65
CA MET A 445 8.59 -24.41 -18.21
C MET A 445 7.36 -25.16 -17.67
N TYR A 446 6.20 -24.79 -18.19
CA TYR A 446 4.97 -25.49 -17.83
C TYR A 446 5.00 -26.98 -18.22
N GLN A 447 5.52 -27.29 -19.40
CA GLN A 447 5.73 -28.67 -19.82
C GLN A 447 6.72 -29.41 -18.90
N ALA A 448 7.77 -28.73 -18.40
CA ALA A 448 8.66 -29.30 -17.40
C ALA A 448 7.91 -29.68 -16.11
N LYS A 449 6.94 -28.86 -15.68
CA LYS A 449 6.10 -29.17 -14.51
C LYS A 449 5.20 -30.40 -14.76
N SER A 450 4.58 -30.51 -15.92
CA SER A 450 3.69 -31.65 -16.25
C SER A 450 4.42 -32.97 -16.39
N LEU A 451 5.69 -32.94 -16.81
CA LEU A 451 6.54 -34.12 -16.96
C LEU A 451 7.20 -34.61 -15.64
N GLY A 452 6.81 -34.03 -14.48
CA GLY A 452 7.30 -34.45 -13.17
C GLY A 452 8.23 -33.47 -12.49
N ARG A 453 8.26 -32.19 -12.90
CA ARG A 453 9.01 -31.09 -12.27
C ARG A 453 10.53 -31.25 -12.21
N SER A 454 11.23 -30.34 -11.56
CA SER A 454 12.68 -30.41 -11.28
C SER A 454 13.55 -30.72 -12.52
N ARG A 455 13.22 -30.14 -13.65
CA ARG A 455 13.90 -30.38 -14.94
C ARG A 455 13.92 -29.19 -15.87
N LEU A 456 14.80 -29.25 -16.87
CA LEU A 456 14.81 -28.37 -18.02
C LEU A 456 13.98 -28.97 -19.15
N GLN A 457 13.17 -28.13 -19.79
CA GLN A 457 12.50 -28.42 -21.04
C GLN A 457 12.78 -27.30 -22.06
N PHE A 458 13.22 -27.66 -23.26
CA PHE A 458 13.30 -26.72 -24.38
C PHE A 458 11.93 -26.60 -25.03
N TRP A 459 11.62 -25.41 -25.52
CA TRP A 459 10.41 -25.20 -26.28
C TRP A 459 10.43 -25.98 -27.61
N GLU A 460 9.30 -26.53 -27.99
CA GLU A 460 9.05 -27.20 -29.25
C GLU A 460 7.67 -26.76 -29.77
N SER A 461 7.53 -26.63 -31.07
CA SER A 461 6.30 -26.09 -31.70
C SER A 461 5.01 -26.86 -31.33
N GLY A 462 5.12 -28.14 -30.98
CA GLY A 462 4.00 -28.97 -30.53
C GLY A 462 3.46 -28.66 -29.13
N MET A 463 4.18 -27.92 -28.31
CA MET A 463 3.80 -27.62 -26.91
C MET A 463 2.72 -26.54 -26.74
N GLN A 464 2.53 -25.71 -27.76
CA GLN A 464 1.59 -24.59 -27.70
C GLN A 464 0.13 -25.02 -27.60
N ALA A 465 -0.27 -26.06 -28.31
CA ALA A 465 -1.65 -26.54 -28.35
C ALA A 465 -2.11 -27.11 -26.99
N PRO A 466 -1.38 -28.05 -26.35
CA PRO A 466 -1.73 -28.54 -25.01
C PRO A 466 -1.80 -27.46 -23.95
N TYR A 467 -0.88 -26.49 -23.96
CA TYR A 467 -0.89 -25.36 -23.02
C TYR A 467 -2.14 -24.48 -23.19
N SER A 468 -2.47 -24.11 -24.43
CA SER A 468 -3.66 -23.28 -24.71
C SER A 468 -4.95 -24.00 -24.33
N GLU A 469 -5.01 -25.31 -24.58
CA GLU A 469 -6.14 -26.16 -24.22
C GLU A 469 -6.38 -26.20 -22.72
N ARG A 470 -5.32 -26.35 -21.94
CA ARG A 470 -5.38 -26.40 -20.49
C ARG A 470 -5.79 -25.05 -19.88
N MET A 471 -5.28 -23.93 -20.39
CA MET A 471 -5.71 -22.59 -19.98
C MET A 471 -7.19 -22.37 -20.24
N GLN A 472 -7.70 -22.92 -21.37
CA GLN A 472 -9.13 -22.87 -21.67
C GLN A 472 -9.94 -23.71 -20.67
N ILE A 473 -9.49 -24.94 -20.37
CA ILE A 473 -10.11 -25.82 -19.38
C ILE A 473 -10.19 -25.13 -18.01
N GLU A 474 -9.11 -24.46 -17.56
CA GLU A 474 -9.12 -23.75 -16.28
C GLU A 474 -10.16 -22.62 -16.26
N ALA A 475 -10.23 -21.83 -17.32
CA ALA A 475 -11.22 -20.76 -17.44
C ALA A 475 -12.66 -21.28 -17.45
N ASP A 476 -12.89 -22.44 -18.07
CA ASP A 476 -14.21 -23.05 -18.20
C ASP A 476 -14.64 -23.76 -16.90
N LEU A 477 -13.73 -24.42 -16.17
CA LEU A 477 -13.99 -25.07 -14.87
C LEU A 477 -14.64 -24.14 -13.85
N ARG A 478 -14.18 -22.89 -13.78
CA ARG A 478 -14.75 -21.88 -12.86
C ARG A 478 -16.22 -21.57 -13.15
N ARG A 479 -16.67 -21.75 -14.40
CA ARG A 479 -18.03 -21.51 -14.87
C ARG A 479 -18.89 -22.77 -14.83
N ALA A 480 -18.28 -23.94 -14.92
CA ALA A 480 -18.96 -25.23 -15.06
C ALA A 480 -19.89 -25.54 -13.87
N LEU A 481 -19.47 -25.23 -12.62
CA LEU A 481 -20.31 -25.40 -11.43
C LEU A 481 -21.61 -24.58 -11.51
N VAL A 482 -21.49 -23.30 -11.88
CA VAL A 482 -22.63 -22.38 -11.97
C VAL A 482 -23.58 -22.80 -13.10
N ARG A 483 -23.04 -23.39 -14.16
CA ARG A 483 -23.82 -23.82 -15.35
C ARG A 483 -24.36 -25.25 -15.24
N SER A 484 -24.12 -25.94 -14.11
CA SER A 484 -24.55 -27.33 -13.92
C SER A 484 -24.03 -28.28 -15.02
N GLU A 485 -22.78 -28.10 -15.43
CA GLU A 485 -22.16 -28.89 -16.49
C GLU A 485 -21.54 -30.20 -15.95
N PHE A 486 -21.43 -30.38 -14.63
CA PHE A 486 -20.96 -31.60 -14.01
C PHE A 486 -22.07 -32.64 -13.85
N VAL A 487 -21.72 -33.90 -14.04
CA VAL A 487 -22.60 -35.07 -13.85
C VAL A 487 -21.84 -36.19 -13.14
N LEU A 488 -22.55 -37.04 -12.38
CA LEU A 488 -21.97 -38.23 -11.77
C LEU A 488 -22.35 -39.47 -12.59
N PHE A 489 -21.34 -40.28 -12.85
CA PHE A 489 -21.50 -41.65 -13.31
C PHE A 489 -21.19 -42.61 -12.19
N TYR A 490 -21.71 -43.80 -12.24
CA TYR A 490 -21.65 -44.78 -11.15
C TYR A 490 -21.09 -46.08 -11.67
N GLN A 491 -19.97 -46.53 -11.10
CA GLN A 491 -19.38 -47.83 -11.46
C GLN A 491 -19.65 -48.86 -10.36
N PRO A 492 -20.27 -50.04 -10.71
CA PRO A 492 -20.61 -51.02 -9.69
C PRO A 492 -19.37 -51.70 -9.09
N GLN A 493 -19.41 -51.89 -7.79
CA GLN A 493 -18.51 -52.73 -7.01
C GLN A 493 -19.29 -53.98 -6.64
N VAL A 494 -18.81 -55.13 -7.06
CA VAL A 494 -19.55 -56.39 -6.94
C VAL A 494 -18.77 -57.41 -6.14
N ASP A 495 -19.49 -58.24 -5.42
CA ASP A 495 -18.95 -59.40 -4.73
C ASP A 495 -18.30 -60.38 -5.74
N ALA A 496 -17.05 -60.71 -5.59
CA ALA A 496 -16.28 -61.46 -6.54
C ALA A 496 -16.80 -62.91 -6.78
N LEU A 497 -17.56 -63.46 -5.81
CA LEU A 497 -18.09 -64.81 -5.87
C LEU A 497 -19.54 -64.84 -6.35
N SER A 498 -20.40 -64.00 -5.82
CA SER A 498 -21.84 -63.99 -6.10
C SER A 498 -22.21 -63.08 -7.28
N GLY A 499 -21.36 -62.11 -7.62
CA GLY A 499 -21.69 -61.08 -8.63
C GLY A 499 -22.75 -60.08 -8.14
N GLU A 500 -23.09 -60.10 -6.85
CA GLU A 500 -24.07 -59.15 -6.28
C GLU A 500 -23.45 -57.77 -6.13
N VAL A 501 -24.19 -56.72 -6.46
CA VAL A 501 -23.73 -55.34 -6.33
C VAL A 501 -23.70 -54.98 -4.83
N ARG A 502 -22.53 -54.67 -4.30
CA ARG A 502 -22.29 -54.21 -2.93
C ARG A 502 -22.23 -52.70 -2.80
N GLY A 503 -21.84 -52.02 -3.84
CA GLY A 503 -21.71 -50.55 -3.86
C GLY A 503 -21.50 -50.01 -5.25
N PHE A 504 -21.34 -48.69 -5.31
CA PHE A 504 -20.91 -48.00 -6.54
C PHE A 504 -19.86 -46.95 -6.18
N GLU A 505 -18.93 -46.73 -7.09
CA GLU A 505 -18.06 -45.58 -7.08
C GLU A 505 -18.70 -44.45 -7.91
N ALA A 506 -18.82 -43.24 -7.29
CA ALA A 506 -19.32 -42.03 -7.95
C ALA A 506 -18.16 -41.33 -8.68
N LEU A 507 -18.20 -41.39 -9.98
CA LEU A 507 -17.16 -40.89 -10.86
C LEU A 507 -17.62 -39.61 -11.54
N LEU A 508 -16.91 -38.51 -11.29
CA LEU A 508 -17.21 -37.21 -11.87
C LEU A 508 -17.00 -37.23 -13.39
N ARG A 509 -17.90 -36.59 -14.12
CA ARG A 509 -17.82 -36.31 -15.56
C ARG A 509 -18.17 -34.85 -15.79
N TRP A 510 -17.57 -34.24 -16.80
CA TRP A 510 -17.88 -32.88 -17.18
C TRP A 510 -18.45 -32.83 -18.60
N TRP A 511 -19.70 -32.43 -18.71
CA TRP A 511 -20.35 -32.21 -19.99
C TRP A 511 -19.98 -30.83 -20.53
N HIS A 512 -18.83 -30.78 -21.21
CA HIS A 512 -18.30 -29.53 -21.72
C HIS A 512 -19.04 -29.11 -23.01
N PRO A 513 -19.54 -27.85 -23.14
CA PRO A 513 -20.37 -27.42 -24.24
C PRO A 513 -19.74 -27.59 -25.62
N GLN A 514 -18.42 -27.50 -25.75
CA GLN A 514 -17.71 -27.58 -27.01
C GLN A 514 -16.95 -28.90 -27.21
N ARG A 515 -16.61 -29.65 -26.13
CA ARG A 515 -15.76 -30.84 -26.16
C ARG A 515 -16.51 -32.15 -25.87
N GLY A 516 -17.81 -32.05 -25.53
CA GLY A 516 -18.58 -33.21 -25.13
C GLY A 516 -18.26 -33.68 -23.70
N LEU A 517 -18.38 -34.97 -23.46
CA LEU A 517 -18.16 -35.57 -22.14
C LEU A 517 -16.67 -35.75 -21.87
N LEU A 518 -16.13 -34.96 -20.92
CA LEU A 518 -14.77 -35.07 -20.47
C LEU A 518 -14.64 -35.99 -19.25
N THR A 519 -13.53 -36.74 -19.21
CA THR A 519 -13.19 -37.67 -18.11
C THR A 519 -12.39 -36.97 -17.04
N PRO A 520 -12.31 -37.51 -15.81
CA PRO A 520 -11.52 -36.94 -14.72
C PRO A 520 -10.07 -36.61 -15.08
N GLY A 521 -9.41 -37.49 -15.85
CA GLY A 521 -8.03 -37.31 -16.28
C GLY A 521 -7.81 -36.01 -17.09
N ASP A 522 -8.85 -35.52 -17.79
CA ASP A 522 -8.77 -34.35 -18.66
C ASP A 522 -8.79 -33.03 -17.87
N PHE A 523 -9.39 -33.00 -16.66
CA PHE A 523 -9.64 -31.73 -15.95
C PHE A 523 -9.34 -31.75 -14.44
N ILE A 524 -9.31 -32.91 -13.75
CA ILE A 524 -9.02 -32.96 -12.31
C ILE A 524 -7.64 -32.36 -11.98
N PRO A 525 -6.56 -32.66 -12.71
CA PRO A 525 -5.26 -32.04 -12.44
C PRO A 525 -5.31 -30.50 -12.50
N VAL A 526 -6.06 -29.96 -13.47
CA VAL A 526 -6.27 -28.51 -13.60
C VAL A 526 -7.11 -27.95 -12.45
N ALA A 527 -8.15 -28.69 -12.05
CA ALA A 527 -9.01 -28.30 -10.92
C ALA A 527 -8.25 -28.29 -9.59
N GLU A 528 -7.34 -29.24 -9.38
CA GLU A 528 -6.47 -29.30 -8.21
C GLU A 528 -5.48 -28.14 -8.17
N GLU A 529 -4.76 -27.87 -9.25
CA GLU A 529 -3.80 -26.78 -9.31
C GLU A 529 -4.47 -25.41 -9.12
N SER A 530 -5.61 -25.19 -9.77
CA SER A 530 -6.38 -23.93 -9.64
C SER A 530 -7.12 -23.77 -8.30
N GLY A 531 -7.29 -24.88 -7.54
CA GLY A 531 -8.06 -24.90 -6.29
C GLY A 531 -9.57 -25.02 -6.47
N VAL A 532 -10.06 -25.08 -7.71
CA VAL A 532 -11.51 -25.26 -8.01
C VAL A 532 -12.00 -26.66 -7.63
N ILE A 533 -11.08 -27.60 -7.42
CA ILE A 533 -11.41 -28.96 -6.95
C ILE A 533 -12.19 -28.97 -5.62
N VAL A 534 -11.97 -28.00 -4.71
CA VAL A 534 -12.67 -27.95 -3.42
C VAL A 534 -14.18 -27.72 -3.60
N PRO A 535 -14.64 -26.65 -4.26
CA PRO A 535 -16.07 -26.49 -4.50
C PRO A 535 -16.68 -27.58 -5.41
N ILE A 536 -15.88 -28.16 -6.34
CA ILE A 536 -16.34 -29.33 -7.12
C ILE A 536 -16.58 -30.51 -6.23
N GLY A 537 -15.65 -30.80 -5.30
CA GLY A 537 -15.78 -31.94 -4.37
C GLY A 537 -16.94 -31.78 -3.40
N ASP A 538 -17.21 -30.58 -2.89
CA ASP A 538 -18.40 -30.30 -2.08
C ASP A 538 -19.70 -30.56 -2.88
N TRP A 539 -19.70 -30.21 -4.17
CA TRP A 539 -20.81 -30.51 -5.06
C TRP A 539 -20.96 -32.02 -5.27
N VAL A 540 -19.85 -32.77 -5.53
CA VAL A 540 -19.86 -34.23 -5.68
C VAL A 540 -20.41 -34.92 -4.45
N LEU A 541 -19.95 -34.55 -3.25
CA LEU A 541 -20.48 -35.10 -1.97
C LEU A 541 -21.98 -34.85 -1.84
N SER A 542 -22.44 -33.64 -2.12
CA SER A 542 -23.87 -33.29 -2.05
C SER A 542 -24.70 -34.11 -3.05
N GLN A 543 -24.25 -34.26 -4.32
CA GLN A 543 -24.96 -35.03 -5.33
C GLN A 543 -24.95 -36.54 -5.02
N THR A 544 -23.85 -37.08 -4.48
CA THR A 544 -23.79 -38.47 -4.04
C THR A 544 -24.78 -38.74 -2.91
N CYS A 545 -24.84 -37.87 -1.91
CA CYS A 545 -25.85 -37.99 -0.84
C CYS A 545 -27.27 -37.88 -1.36
N ALA A 546 -27.52 -36.95 -2.32
CA ALA A 546 -28.85 -36.84 -2.99
C ALA A 546 -29.21 -38.12 -3.73
N GLN A 547 -28.27 -38.76 -4.41
CA GLN A 547 -28.50 -40.01 -5.14
C GLN A 547 -28.83 -41.19 -4.20
N ILE A 548 -28.08 -41.31 -3.08
CA ILE A 548 -28.41 -42.33 -2.04
C ILE A 548 -29.84 -42.13 -1.54
N ALA A 549 -30.23 -40.91 -1.23
CA ALA A 549 -31.57 -40.60 -0.78
C ALA A 549 -32.65 -40.90 -1.85
N ALA A 550 -32.34 -40.62 -3.12
CA ALA A 550 -33.23 -40.94 -4.23
C ALA A 550 -33.42 -42.45 -4.39
N TRP A 551 -32.37 -43.27 -4.31
CA TRP A 551 -32.48 -44.74 -4.35
C TRP A 551 -33.27 -45.29 -3.15
N ARG A 552 -33.01 -44.80 -1.95
CA ARG A 552 -33.82 -45.15 -0.76
C ARG A 552 -35.32 -44.84 -0.93
N LYS A 553 -35.60 -43.65 -1.46
CA LYS A 553 -36.98 -43.25 -1.75
C LYS A 553 -37.66 -44.14 -2.80
N ALA A 554 -36.91 -44.60 -3.78
CA ALA A 554 -37.37 -45.54 -4.81
C ALA A 554 -37.48 -46.99 -4.33
N GLY A 555 -37.19 -47.27 -3.05
CA GLY A 555 -37.25 -48.61 -2.47
C GLY A 555 -36.17 -49.59 -2.97
N LEU A 556 -35.06 -49.03 -3.50
CA LEU A 556 -33.92 -49.84 -3.96
C LEU A 556 -33.06 -50.32 -2.78
N PRO A 557 -32.28 -51.38 -2.94
CA PRO A 557 -31.38 -51.88 -1.88
C PRO A 557 -30.45 -50.80 -1.35
N ALA A 558 -30.19 -50.83 -0.04
CA ALA A 558 -29.22 -49.95 0.56
C ALA A 558 -27.82 -50.42 0.17
N VAL A 559 -27.21 -49.71 -0.72
CA VAL A 559 -25.82 -49.91 -1.16
C VAL A 559 -24.94 -48.74 -0.73
N ARG A 560 -23.62 -48.95 -0.60
CA ARG A 560 -22.70 -47.85 -0.36
C ARG A 560 -22.36 -47.11 -1.64
N LEU A 561 -22.15 -45.79 -1.51
CA LEU A 561 -21.52 -44.99 -2.55
C LEU A 561 -20.17 -44.47 -2.10
N SER A 562 -19.17 -44.72 -2.91
CA SER A 562 -17.79 -44.25 -2.68
C SER A 562 -17.56 -42.95 -3.47
N VAL A 563 -16.77 -42.04 -2.88
CA VAL A 563 -16.40 -40.74 -3.45
C VAL A 563 -14.91 -40.50 -3.25
N ASN A 564 -14.23 -40.15 -4.35
CA ASN A 564 -12.83 -39.76 -4.33
C ASN A 564 -12.63 -38.38 -3.65
N ILE A 565 -11.67 -38.28 -2.75
CA ILE A 565 -11.31 -37.06 -2.01
C ILE A 565 -9.93 -36.57 -2.43
N SER A 566 -9.87 -35.33 -2.90
CA SER A 566 -8.60 -34.71 -3.26
C SER A 566 -7.79 -34.26 -2.04
N ALA A 567 -6.48 -34.10 -2.21
CA ALA A 567 -5.60 -33.58 -1.17
C ALA A 567 -6.06 -32.22 -0.64
N ARG A 568 -6.45 -31.32 -1.55
CA ARG A 568 -6.89 -29.98 -1.19
C ARG A 568 -8.20 -29.93 -0.40
N GLN A 569 -9.11 -30.87 -0.64
CA GLN A 569 -10.33 -30.97 0.15
C GLN A 569 -10.02 -31.40 1.58
N LEU A 570 -9.19 -32.45 1.75
CA LEU A 570 -8.83 -32.96 3.08
C LEU A 570 -8.06 -31.90 3.91
N GLU A 571 -7.27 -31.03 3.25
CA GLU A 571 -6.54 -29.94 3.90
C GLU A 571 -7.47 -28.84 4.41
N THR A 572 -8.67 -28.66 3.87
CA THR A 572 -9.58 -27.58 4.32
C THR A 572 -9.97 -27.76 5.79
N PRO A 573 -10.05 -26.67 6.58
CA PRO A 573 -10.43 -26.76 7.99
C PRO A 573 -11.83 -27.33 8.19
N ASP A 574 -12.77 -26.99 7.32
CA ASP A 574 -14.21 -27.29 7.44
C ASP A 574 -14.61 -28.59 6.72
N PHE A 575 -13.64 -29.40 6.27
CA PHE A 575 -13.92 -30.63 5.49
C PHE A 575 -14.87 -31.57 6.21
N VAL A 576 -14.57 -31.88 7.48
CA VAL A 576 -15.38 -32.82 8.29
C VAL A 576 -16.80 -32.28 8.45
N GLU A 577 -16.95 -31.00 8.74
CA GLU A 577 -18.22 -30.31 8.90
C GLU A 577 -19.05 -30.30 7.61
N ASN A 578 -18.40 -30.14 6.44
CA ASN A 578 -19.06 -30.17 5.14
C ASN A 578 -19.62 -31.57 4.83
N VAL A 579 -18.82 -32.65 5.08
CA VAL A 579 -19.29 -34.02 4.91
C VAL A 579 -20.46 -34.33 5.83
N MET A 580 -20.36 -33.96 7.12
CA MET A 580 -21.45 -34.17 8.09
C MET A 580 -22.73 -33.41 7.70
N ARG A 581 -22.58 -32.19 7.19
CA ARG A 581 -23.70 -31.38 6.71
C ARG A 581 -24.39 -32.05 5.51
N ALA A 582 -23.63 -32.59 4.57
CA ALA A 582 -24.18 -33.31 3.42
C ALA A 582 -25.05 -34.51 3.86
N LEU A 583 -24.57 -35.33 4.80
CA LEU A 583 -25.36 -36.43 5.35
C LEU A 583 -26.65 -35.96 6.07
N GLN A 584 -26.55 -34.89 6.87
CA GLN A 584 -27.68 -34.34 7.61
C GLN A 584 -28.78 -33.82 6.69
N VAL A 585 -28.42 -33.07 5.62
CA VAL A 585 -29.38 -32.49 4.65
C VAL A 585 -30.26 -33.58 4.04
N TYR A 586 -29.68 -34.76 3.76
CA TYR A 586 -30.42 -35.86 3.13
C TYR A 586 -30.88 -36.95 4.14
N SER A 587 -30.66 -36.73 5.43
CA SER A 587 -31.00 -37.66 6.52
C SER A 587 -30.47 -39.08 6.26
N LEU A 588 -29.18 -39.20 5.96
CA LEU A 588 -28.49 -40.44 5.65
C LEU A 588 -27.66 -40.95 6.83
N ASP A 589 -27.57 -42.28 6.92
CA ASP A 589 -26.64 -42.92 7.81
C ASP A 589 -25.20 -42.89 7.21
N GLY A 590 -24.17 -42.65 8.03
CA GLY A 590 -22.77 -42.56 7.58
C GLY A 590 -22.29 -43.77 6.83
N ASN A 591 -22.77 -45.00 7.16
CA ASN A 591 -22.33 -46.27 6.57
C ASN A 591 -22.69 -46.43 5.08
N GLN A 592 -23.56 -45.55 4.54
CA GLN A 592 -23.91 -45.54 3.12
C GLN A 592 -22.94 -44.73 2.28
N LEU A 593 -22.10 -43.89 2.92
CA LEU A 593 -21.06 -43.10 2.26
C LEU A 593 -19.69 -43.67 2.57
N GLU A 594 -18.88 -43.87 1.55
CA GLU A 594 -17.48 -44.23 1.66
C GLU A 594 -16.61 -43.13 1.02
N LEU A 595 -15.54 -42.73 1.70
CA LEU A 595 -14.59 -41.72 1.19
C LEU A 595 -13.31 -42.44 0.80
N GLU A 596 -12.92 -42.25 -0.45
CA GLU A 596 -11.73 -42.87 -1.03
C GLU A 596 -10.57 -41.89 -0.98
N ILE A 597 -9.45 -42.26 -0.42
CA ILE A 597 -8.30 -41.40 -0.17
C ILE A 597 -7.06 -42.17 -0.62
N THR A 598 -6.28 -41.52 -1.50
CA THR A 598 -5.05 -42.17 -2.00
C THR A 598 -4.03 -42.38 -0.87
N GLU A 599 -3.22 -43.43 -1.02
CA GLU A 599 -2.14 -43.79 -0.11
C GLU A 599 -1.20 -42.62 0.20
N SER A 600 -0.77 -41.90 -0.85
CA SER A 600 0.14 -40.76 -0.76
C SER A 600 -0.44 -39.59 0.04
N LEU A 601 -1.75 -39.40 -0.02
CA LEU A 601 -2.45 -38.32 0.69
C LEU A 601 -2.50 -38.59 2.20
N LEU A 602 -2.72 -39.83 2.62
CA LEU A 602 -2.75 -40.21 4.03
C LEU A 602 -1.42 -39.94 4.74
N MET A 603 -0.29 -40.01 4.01
CA MET A 603 1.06 -39.84 4.56
C MET A 603 1.48 -38.37 4.70
N ARG A 604 0.76 -37.47 4.05
CA ARG A 604 0.95 -36.01 4.29
C ARG A 604 0.42 -35.69 5.67
N ASP A 605 0.76 -34.87 6.45
CA ASP A 605 0.25 -34.44 7.77
C ASP A 605 -0.50 -35.58 8.54
N PHE A 606 0.18 -36.65 8.81
CA PHE A 606 -0.37 -37.90 9.38
C PHE A 606 -1.26 -37.67 10.62
N GLU A 607 -0.80 -36.81 11.56
CA GLU A 607 -1.53 -36.63 12.84
C GLU A 607 -2.83 -35.87 12.63
N ALA A 608 -2.83 -34.78 11.82
CA ALA A 608 -4.04 -34.02 11.54
C ALA A 608 -5.04 -34.85 10.75
N ASN A 609 -4.57 -35.64 9.75
CA ASN A 609 -5.43 -36.53 8.98
C ASN A 609 -6.05 -37.63 9.84
N ALA A 610 -5.28 -38.24 10.75
CA ALA A 610 -5.80 -39.26 11.67
C ALA A 610 -6.93 -38.74 12.55
N ILE A 611 -6.84 -37.51 13.01
CA ILE A 611 -7.91 -36.83 13.79
C ILE A 611 -9.16 -36.63 12.93
N LYS A 612 -9.04 -36.05 11.72
CA LYS A 612 -10.15 -35.80 10.83
C LYS A 612 -10.86 -37.07 10.42
N LEU A 613 -10.11 -38.11 10.01
CA LEU A 613 -10.63 -39.38 9.59
C LEU A 613 -11.23 -40.16 10.76
N GLY A 614 -10.66 -40.05 11.96
CA GLY A 614 -11.23 -40.60 13.19
C GLY A 614 -12.64 -40.00 13.50
N ARG A 615 -12.83 -38.71 13.31
CA ARG A 615 -14.15 -38.06 13.48
C ARG A 615 -15.16 -38.55 12.46
N LEU A 616 -14.78 -38.70 11.19
CA LEU A 616 -15.63 -39.21 10.13
C LEU A 616 -16.04 -40.66 10.38
N SER A 617 -15.09 -41.52 10.74
CA SER A 617 -15.35 -42.91 11.08
C SER A 617 -16.25 -43.08 12.33
N ALA A 618 -16.05 -42.21 13.35
CA ALA A 618 -16.94 -42.18 14.54
C ALA A 618 -18.37 -41.83 14.21
N ALA A 619 -18.60 -41.08 13.11
CA ALA A 619 -19.92 -40.76 12.56
C ALA A 619 -20.49 -41.90 11.67
N GLY A 620 -19.80 -43.02 11.56
CA GLY A 620 -20.18 -44.17 10.78
C GLY A 620 -19.80 -44.15 9.32
N ILE A 621 -19.11 -43.09 8.85
CA ILE A 621 -18.64 -42.96 7.46
C ILE A 621 -17.51 -43.97 7.22
N ARG A 622 -17.63 -44.69 6.11
CA ARG A 622 -16.60 -45.67 5.72
C ARG A 622 -15.43 -44.97 5.04
N LEU A 623 -14.23 -45.48 5.21
CA LEU A 623 -13.01 -44.94 4.65
C LEU A 623 -12.29 -46.03 3.82
N ALA A 624 -11.91 -45.71 2.61
CA ALA A 624 -11.16 -46.57 1.71
C ALA A 624 -9.79 -45.97 1.39
N ILE A 625 -8.79 -46.81 1.31
CA ILE A 625 -7.50 -46.47 0.72
C ILE A 625 -7.55 -46.80 -0.77
N ASP A 626 -7.26 -45.81 -1.58
CA ASP A 626 -7.23 -45.91 -3.03
C ASP A 626 -5.80 -45.97 -3.59
N ASP A 627 -5.62 -46.45 -4.81
CA ASP A 627 -4.34 -46.64 -5.52
C ASP A 627 -3.30 -47.40 -4.70
N PHE A 628 -3.73 -48.39 -3.93
CA PHE A 628 -2.82 -49.10 -3.02
C PHE A 628 -1.76 -49.90 -3.75
N GLY A 629 -0.48 -49.67 -3.34
CA GLY A 629 0.70 -50.33 -3.91
C GLY A 629 1.52 -49.44 -4.83
N THR A 630 1.02 -48.30 -5.23
CA THR A 630 1.77 -47.33 -6.08
C THR A 630 2.67 -46.39 -5.28
N GLY A 631 2.53 -46.38 -3.93
CA GLY A 631 3.25 -45.50 -3.01
C GLY A 631 4.21 -46.24 -2.06
N TYR A 632 4.85 -45.51 -1.16
CA TYR A 632 5.74 -46.03 -0.12
C TYR A 632 5.00 -46.18 1.21
N SER A 633 4.08 -47.15 1.34
CA SER A 633 3.41 -47.36 2.62
C SER A 633 4.22 -48.14 3.63
N SER A 634 4.46 -47.57 4.78
CA SER A 634 4.84 -48.31 5.95
C SER A 634 3.59 -48.91 6.62
N PHE A 635 3.45 -50.21 6.63
CA PHE A 635 2.35 -50.96 7.28
C PHE A 635 2.03 -50.50 8.71
N LYS A 636 3.03 -49.98 9.42
CA LYS A 636 2.90 -49.44 10.78
C LYS A 636 1.94 -48.24 10.85
N TYR A 637 1.85 -47.46 9.78
CA TYR A 637 1.01 -46.28 9.76
C TYR A 637 -0.44 -46.60 9.35
N LEU A 638 -0.63 -47.56 8.44
CA LEU A 638 -1.97 -47.97 8.01
C LEU A 638 -2.84 -48.46 9.17
N SER A 639 -2.26 -49.20 10.11
CA SER A 639 -3.00 -49.73 11.30
C SER A 639 -3.50 -48.61 12.25
N ARG A 640 -3.08 -47.38 12.08
CA ARG A 640 -3.47 -46.27 12.94
C ARG A 640 -4.67 -45.48 12.39
N PHE A 641 -5.02 -45.68 11.12
CA PHE A 641 -6.22 -45.08 10.53
C PHE A 641 -7.43 -46.03 10.64
N PRO A 642 -8.61 -45.52 10.86
CA PRO A 642 -9.84 -46.33 10.93
C PRO A 642 -10.35 -46.68 9.53
N ILE A 643 -9.54 -47.38 8.74
CA ILE A 643 -9.84 -47.79 7.37
C ILE A 643 -10.77 -49.00 7.38
N HIS A 644 -11.64 -49.08 6.38
CA HIS A 644 -12.62 -50.17 6.20
C HIS A 644 -12.38 -50.92 4.89
N THR A 645 -11.86 -50.26 3.87
CA THR A 645 -11.70 -50.84 2.54
C THR A 645 -10.30 -50.53 2.01
N LEU A 646 -9.73 -51.50 1.27
CA LEU A 646 -8.46 -51.36 0.56
C LEU A 646 -8.71 -51.68 -0.92
N LYS A 647 -8.44 -50.70 -1.79
CA LYS A 647 -8.60 -50.80 -3.25
C LYS A 647 -7.21 -51.05 -3.88
N ILE A 648 -7.08 -52.16 -4.61
CA ILE A 648 -5.84 -52.53 -5.30
C ILE A 648 -5.89 -51.84 -6.67
N ASP A 649 -4.85 -51.02 -6.95
CA ASP A 649 -4.75 -50.25 -8.16
C ASP A 649 -4.80 -51.12 -9.42
N GLN A 650 -5.46 -50.59 -10.47
CA GLN A 650 -5.67 -51.29 -11.74
C GLN A 650 -4.37 -51.73 -12.41
N SER A 651 -3.24 -51.04 -12.21
CA SER A 651 -1.97 -51.40 -12.85
C SER A 651 -1.48 -52.81 -12.45
N PHE A 652 -1.75 -53.25 -11.20
CA PHE A 652 -1.45 -54.60 -10.78
C PHE A 652 -2.40 -55.65 -11.36
N ILE A 653 -3.64 -55.28 -11.60
CA ILE A 653 -4.69 -56.17 -12.10
C ILE A 653 -4.54 -56.37 -13.62
N GLN A 654 -4.18 -55.28 -14.34
CA GLN A 654 -3.92 -55.37 -15.79
C GLN A 654 -2.76 -56.31 -16.14
N GLU A 655 -1.74 -56.35 -15.30
CA GLU A 655 -0.59 -57.21 -15.49
C GLU A 655 -0.66 -58.53 -14.62
N LEU A 656 -1.85 -58.97 -14.24
CA LEU A 656 -2.06 -60.16 -13.41
C LEU A 656 -1.62 -61.47 -14.09
N ASP A 657 -1.25 -61.44 -15.37
CA ASP A 657 -0.68 -62.57 -16.09
C ASP A 657 0.77 -62.87 -15.69
N ARG A 658 1.50 -61.91 -15.12
CA ARG A 658 2.87 -62.06 -14.65
C ARG A 658 2.89 -62.68 -13.25
N GLU A 659 3.68 -63.75 -13.02
CA GLU A 659 3.78 -64.42 -11.72
C GLU A 659 4.20 -63.49 -10.57
N GLU A 660 5.00 -62.45 -10.87
CA GLU A 660 5.42 -61.44 -9.89
C GLU A 660 4.21 -60.66 -9.40
N ASN A 661 3.34 -60.17 -10.28
CA ASN A 661 2.14 -59.39 -9.92
C ASN A 661 1.09 -60.29 -9.24
N VAL A 662 0.96 -61.55 -9.64
CA VAL A 662 0.14 -62.56 -8.90
C VAL A 662 0.57 -62.64 -7.45
N SER A 663 1.87 -62.72 -7.19
CA SER A 663 2.41 -62.80 -5.82
C SER A 663 2.18 -61.54 -5.03
N ILE A 664 2.31 -60.36 -5.65
CA ILE A 664 2.07 -59.04 -5.05
C ILE A 664 0.58 -58.88 -4.69
N VAL A 665 -0.33 -59.12 -5.65
CA VAL A 665 -1.77 -59.01 -5.39
C VAL A 665 -2.24 -59.99 -4.32
N ASN A 666 -1.73 -61.22 -4.36
CA ASN A 666 -2.05 -62.23 -3.32
C ASN A 666 -1.60 -61.76 -1.93
N ALA A 667 -0.41 -61.16 -1.82
CA ALA A 667 0.08 -60.58 -0.57
C ALA A 667 -0.80 -59.42 -0.09
N MET A 668 -1.25 -58.54 -1.00
CA MET A 668 -2.17 -57.42 -0.69
C MET A 668 -3.52 -57.93 -0.19
N VAL A 669 -4.11 -58.90 -0.85
CA VAL A 669 -5.38 -59.53 -0.44
C VAL A 669 -5.23 -60.21 0.95
N ALA A 670 -4.15 -60.99 1.15
CA ALA A 670 -3.88 -61.63 2.42
C ALA A 670 -3.69 -60.60 3.57
N MET A 671 -2.99 -59.52 3.30
CA MET A 671 -2.82 -58.42 4.23
C MET A 671 -4.15 -57.75 4.60
N GLY A 672 -4.94 -57.33 3.58
CA GLY A 672 -6.25 -56.72 3.83
C GLY A 672 -7.13 -57.61 4.70
N ARG A 673 -7.18 -58.90 4.42
CA ARG A 673 -7.92 -59.88 5.24
C ARG A 673 -7.36 -59.99 6.67
N GLY A 674 -6.04 -60.00 6.82
CA GLY A 674 -5.39 -60.02 8.15
C GLY A 674 -5.67 -58.80 9.00
N MET A 675 -5.93 -57.66 8.34
CA MET A 675 -6.34 -56.40 8.97
C MET A 675 -7.86 -56.24 9.08
N HIS A 676 -8.65 -57.25 8.69
CA HIS A 676 -10.12 -57.18 8.64
C HIS A 676 -10.66 -56.08 7.72
N LEU A 677 -9.96 -55.77 6.66
CA LEU A 677 -10.38 -54.78 5.62
C LEU A 677 -11.15 -55.51 4.51
N ASN A 678 -12.12 -54.80 3.93
CA ASN A 678 -12.72 -55.23 2.66
C ASN A 678 -11.71 -54.93 1.54
N VAL A 679 -11.43 -55.92 0.67
CA VAL A 679 -10.48 -55.70 -0.44
C VAL A 679 -11.23 -55.65 -1.75
N VAL A 680 -11.02 -54.56 -2.51
CA VAL A 680 -11.59 -54.34 -3.85
C VAL A 680 -10.46 -54.37 -4.86
N ALA A 681 -10.57 -55.18 -5.91
CA ALA A 681 -9.63 -55.17 -7.04
C ALA A 681 -10.22 -54.33 -8.17
N GLU A 682 -9.43 -53.33 -8.61
CA GLU A 682 -9.85 -52.41 -9.66
C GLU A 682 -9.35 -52.81 -11.05
N GLY A 683 -10.08 -52.37 -12.07
CA GLY A 683 -9.65 -52.59 -13.44
C GLY A 683 -9.77 -54.03 -13.94
N VAL A 684 -10.71 -54.80 -13.39
CA VAL A 684 -10.98 -56.18 -13.87
C VAL A 684 -11.69 -56.09 -15.25
N GLU A 685 -11.02 -56.60 -16.27
CA GLU A 685 -11.49 -56.54 -17.66
C GLU A 685 -11.74 -57.94 -18.30
N SER A 686 -11.31 -59.02 -17.63
CA SER A 686 -11.42 -60.37 -18.20
C SER A 686 -11.85 -61.39 -17.15
N GLU A 687 -12.50 -62.48 -17.64
CA GLU A 687 -12.88 -63.62 -16.83
C GLU A 687 -11.64 -64.30 -16.16
N ALA A 688 -10.52 -64.32 -16.87
CA ALA A 688 -9.27 -64.89 -16.36
C ALA A 688 -8.77 -64.13 -15.11
N GLN A 689 -8.85 -62.80 -15.10
CA GLN A 689 -8.53 -61.96 -13.93
C GLN A 689 -9.51 -62.24 -12.79
N LEU A 690 -10.82 -62.31 -13.06
CA LEU A 690 -11.82 -62.66 -12.05
C LEU A 690 -11.56 -63.97 -11.39
N LEU A 691 -11.30 -65.06 -12.16
CA LEU A 691 -11.03 -66.39 -11.65
C LEU A 691 -9.78 -66.43 -10.72
N ARG A 692 -8.73 -65.73 -11.11
CA ARG A 692 -7.53 -65.60 -10.27
C ARG A 692 -7.82 -64.86 -8.95
N LEU A 693 -8.57 -63.73 -9.01
CA LEU A 693 -8.96 -62.98 -7.82
C LEU A 693 -9.86 -63.78 -6.87
N GLN A 694 -10.77 -64.60 -7.40
CA GLN A 694 -11.57 -65.55 -6.64
C GLN A 694 -10.69 -66.60 -5.92
N GLN A 695 -9.67 -67.15 -6.61
CA GLN A 695 -8.70 -68.08 -6.01
C GLN A 695 -7.92 -67.43 -4.85
N MET A 696 -7.58 -66.14 -4.98
CA MET A 696 -6.91 -65.37 -3.93
C MET A 696 -7.88 -64.94 -2.83
N GLN A 697 -9.18 -65.25 -2.97
CA GLN A 697 -10.24 -64.87 -2.02
C GLN A 697 -10.36 -63.36 -1.88
N CYS A 698 -10.24 -62.59 -2.98
CA CYS A 698 -10.58 -61.20 -3.02
C CYS A 698 -12.08 -61.04 -2.77
N HIS A 699 -12.48 -59.99 -1.99
CA HIS A 699 -13.88 -59.81 -1.57
C HIS A 699 -14.73 -59.21 -2.69
N GLU A 700 -14.27 -58.14 -3.29
CA GLU A 700 -15.01 -57.39 -4.26
C GLU A 700 -14.14 -57.05 -5.49
N ILE A 701 -14.80 -56.87 -6.61
CA ILE A 701 -14.16 -56.44 -7.86
C ILE A 701 -14.88 -55.20 -8.46
N GLN A 702 -14.14 -54.42 -9.22
CA GLN A 702 -14.61 -53.32 -9.99
C GLN A 702 -13.90 -53.30 -11.34
N GLY A 703 -14.63 -53.13 -12.44
CA GLY A 703 -14.00 -53.06 -13.76
C GLY A 703 -14.96 -53.27 -14.91
N TYR A 704 -14.45 -53.12 -16.11
CA TYR A 704 -15.24 -53.18 -17.35
C TYR A 704 -15.73 -54.58 -17.67
N TYR A 705 -15.17 -55.62 -17.04
CA TYR A 705 -15.70 -56.95 -17.16
C TYR A 705 -17.14 -57.06 -16.66
N TYR A 706 -17.48 -56.33 -15.58
CA TYR A 706 -18.85 -56.31 -15.07
C TYR A 706 -19.64 -55.18 -15.69
N SER A 707 -19.18 -53.93 -15.60
CA SER A 707 -19.80 -52.76 -16.18
C SER A 707 -18.84 -51.57 -16.26
N PRO A 708 -18.82 -50.81 -17.35
CA PRO A 708 -18.23 -49.49 -17.31
C PRO A 708 -19.02 -48.56 -16.37
N PRO A 709 -18.51 -47.35 -16.06
CA PRO A 709 -19.28 -46.33 -15.34
C PRO A 709 -20.55 -45.96 -16.12
N VAL A 710 -21.70 -46.01 -15.44
CA VAL A 710 -23.03 -45.83 -16.04
C VAL A 710 -23.77 -44.63 -15.44
N SER A 711 -24.82 -44.15 -16.09
CA SER A 711 -25.66 -43.06 -15.58
C SER A 711 -26.44 -43.49 -14.31
N ALA A 712 -26.98 -42.53 -13.55
CA ALA A 712 -27.81 -42.79 -12.36
C ALA A 712 -29.06 -43.63 -12.70
N HIS A 713 -29.60 -43.49 -13.91
CA HIS A 713 -30.73 -44.28 -14.39
C HIS A 713 -30.33 -45.74 -14.57
N GLU A 714 -29.25 -46.00 -15.31
CA GLU A 714 -28.74 -47.35 -15.56
C GLU A 714 -28.26 -48.05 -14.28
N ALA A 715 -27.61 -47.33 -13.35
CA ALA A 715 -27.24 -47.84 -12.04
C ALA A 715 -28.49 -48.28 -11.24
N SER A 716 -29.59 -47.51 -11.34
CA SER A 716 -30.87 -47.88 -10.73
C SER A 716 -31.50 -49.16 -11.31
N GLU A 717 -31.33 -49.38 -12.62
CA GLU A 717 -31.75 -50.61 -13.28
C GLU A 717 -30.91 -51.80 -12.85
N LEU A 718 -29.60 -51.68 -12.72
CA LEU A 718 -28.74 -52.74 -12.17
C LEU A 718 -29.18 -53.14 -10.76
N LEU A 719 -29.50 -52.16 -9.89
CA LEU A 719 -30.02 -52.48 -8.54
C LEU A 719 -31.39 -53.22 -8.59
N ARG A 720 -32.28 -52.88 -9.51
CA ARG A 720 -33.56 -53.58 -9.70
C ARG A 720 -33.39 -55.02 -10.19
N GLN A 721 -32.41 -55.23 -11.07
CA GLN A 721 -32.05 -56.60 -11.54
C GLN A 721 -31.54 -57.46 -10.40
N CYS A 722 -30.64 -56.96 -9.57
CA CYS A 722 -30.19 -57.64 -8.35
C CYS A 722 -31.35 -58.03 -7.41
N MET A 723 -32.33 -57.17 -7.22
CA MET A 723 -33.55 -57.51 -6.43
C MET A 723 -34.38 -58.65 -7.02
N ARG A 724 -34.30 -58.88 -8.31
CA ARG A 724 -35.04 -59.96 -9.02
C ARG A 724 -34.26 -61.27 -9.06
N GLY A 725 -33.07 -61.31 -8.46
CA GLY A 725 -32.20 -62.48 -8.42
C GLY A 725 -31.45 -62.75 -9.70
N PHE A 726 -31.38 -61.75 -10.63
CA PHE A 726 -30.52 -61.82 -11.81
C PHE A 726 -29.15 -61.25 -11.43
N THR A 727 -28.12 -62.07 -11.51
CA THR A 727 -26.74 -61.58 -11.49
C THR A 727 -26.31 -61.32 -12.94
N HIS A 728 -25.54 -60.30 -13.16
CA HIS A 728 -25.04 -59.93 -14.54
C HIS A 728 -24.13 -61.06 -15.09
N LEU A 729 -23.57 -61.87 -14.22
CA LEU A 729 -22.77 -63.06 -14.59
C LEU A 729 -23.59 -64.10 -15.32
N ASP A 730 -24.94 -64.18 -15.06
CA ASP A 730 -25.82 -65.10 -15.78
C ASP A 730 -26.09 -64.70 -17.21
N ASN A 731 -25.96 -63.39 -17.53
CA ASN A 731 -26.10 -62.88 -18.90
C ASN A 731 -24.86 -63.06 -19.76
N LEU A 732 -23.66 -63.08 -19.20
CA LEU A 732 -22.40 -63.30 -19.90
C LEU A 732 -22.17 -64.80 -20.23
N ALA A 733 -22.81 -65.69 -19.49
CA ALA A 733 -22.78 -67.14 -19.78
C ALA A 733 -23.70 -67.60 -20.92
N THR A 734 -24.62 -66.70 -21.37
CA THR A 734 -25.66 -67.04 -22.42
C THR A 734 -25.46 -66.26 -23.74
N GLY A 735 -24.45 -65.43 -23.87
CA GLY A 735 -24.06 -64.71 -25.11
C GLY A 735 -22.66 -65.14 -25.53
#